data_6c2680a2904110b92f1c4ed8223f8c31
#
_entry.id   6c2680a2904110b92f1c4ed8223f8c31
#
_cell.length_a   1.000
_cell.length_b   1.000
_cell.length_c   1.000
_cell.angle_alpha   90.00
_cell.angle_beta   90.00
_cell.angle_gamma   90.00
#
_symmetry.space_group_name_H-M   'P 1'
#
loop_
_entity.id
_entity.type
_entity.pdbx_description
1 polymer ?
#
loop_
_entity_poly.entity_id
_entity_poly.type
_entity_poly.pdbx_seq_one_letter_code
_entity_poly.pdbx_strand_id
1 'polypeptide(L)'
;MKKYLKPDILPFLTVILGALVLFCRVWLLLGGIDTRGLYISGHFADTLSYILLACAALGIWLCIRNLQGGGRMRNLFPVSLPGALGCFVGGIGIFAAGLLEVPKQTDLIWYLSLAVGSLAGVALALTGIARLKGRRTNYWLHCAVTVYFLVHLISRYRVWSSEPQLQEYFFPLLASVFLLISTYHRACLDAGFGSRKYFAFFNQLALFCALASVTTQDWLFYLSMALWTLTSLCDVTELGTPDRMRLPANVLYCMGLLEHAGYKVYAVGGCVRDHLLGLTPHDYDLCTDATPEQIAEVFADYELVRNGEKHGTVGVILDGQVYEITTFRTEGSYSDARHPDSVEFVTSLRTDLARRDFTVNAMAYAPRGGYVDPFGGRYDLHNKVLRSVGDPQLRFREDALRILRGVRFALRFDLTPEAETLKAMLELAPSMDQLASERIFSELSGILPLLTAKSLKTYQPIITQVIPELAACVDFQQHSRHHAYDVYTHTAYVTEAVESDLALRLAALLHDVGKPEVFYQDEDGSGHFPAHAQVGAQKADEILRRLKAPNALREQVVFLIDHHMTPFEPDRTLLRRRLSQYGEENCRLLLQLQKADFCSKGVKEEGPDFGAIEAMLEELLQENACLQTKDLAVNGRDLLELGFEAGPMLGQAMQTLLQQVVDETLPNEKDALLEQAKALLEETE
;
A
#
# COMPACT_ATOMS: atom_id res chain seq x y z
N MET A 1 12.78 23.37 -4.67
CA MET A 1 12.90 21.93 -4.30
C MET A 1 13.94 21.78 -3.20
N LYS A 2 13.54 21.66 -1.94
CA LYS A 2 14.46 21.36 -0.84
C LYS A 2 14.60 19.83 -0.73
N LYS A 3 15.63 19.23 -1.33
CA LYS A 3 16.04 17.86 -1.07
C LYS A 3 16.58 17.81 0.38
N TYR A 4 15.74 17.48 1.34
CA TYR A 4 16.19 17.21 2.71
C TYR A 4 16.84 15.82 2.74
N LEU A 5 17.94 15.68 3.49
CA LEU A 5 18.53 14.39 3.83
C LEU A 5 17.45 13.52 4.49
N LYS A 6 17.25 12.31 3.96
CA LYS A 6 16.27 11.39 4.53
C LYS A 6 16.78 10.84 5.87
N PRO A 7 15.93 10.67 6.88
CA PRO A 7 16.32 10.09 8.18
C PRO A 7 16.99 8.72 8.07
N ASP A 8 16.67 7.93 7.05
CA ASP A 8 17.25 6.60 6.79
C ASP A 8 18.77 6.63 6.55
N ILE A 9 19.32 7.80 6.19
CA ILE A 9 20.77 8.00 5.99
C ILE A 9 21.50 8.17 7.33
N LEU A 10 20.79 8.51 8.41
CA LEU A 10 21.35 8.87 9.69
C LEU A 10 22.30 7.80 10.28
N PRO A 11 21.96 6.52 10.35
CA PRO A 11 22.86 5.49 10.86
C PRO A 11 24.15 5.38 10.05
N PHE A 12 24.03 5.39 8.71
CA PHE A 12 25.18 5.32 7.81
C PHE A 12 26.10 6.53 7.94
N LEU A 13 25.53 7.74 8.01
CA LEU A 13 26.30 8.96 8.21
C LEU A 13 27.11 8.89 9.52
N THR A 14 26.49 8.47 10.61
CA THR A 14 27.14 8.40 11.91
C THR A 14 28.21 7.32 11.95
N VAL A 15 27.98 6.16 11.36
CA VAL A 15 28.98 5.09 11.28
C VAL A 15 30.18 5.52 10.43
N ILE A 16 29.96 6.15 9.27
CA ILE A 16 31.05 6.66 8.42
C ILE A 16 31.89 7.71 9.17
N LEU A 17 31.25 8.70 9.78
CA LEU A 17 31.95 9.73 10.54
C LEU A 17 32.64 9.15 11.78
N GLY A 18 32.01 8.16 12.44
CA GLY A 18 32.57 7.42 13.56
C GLY A 18 33.80 6.59 13.17
N ALA A 19 33.79 5.96 11.99
CA ALA A 19 34.94 5.26 11.45
C ALA A 19 36.10 6.20 11.12
N LEU A 20 35.80 7.38 10.57
CA LEU A 20 36.80 8.42 10.30
C LEU A 20 37.44 8.94 11.58
N VAL A 21 36.65 9.19 12.63
CA VAL A 21 37.20 9.63 13.93
C VAL A 21 38.02 8.52 14.58
N LEU A 22 37.60 7.26 14.50
CA LEU A 22 38.38 6.14 14.98
C LEU A 22 39.73 6.06 14.26
N PHE A 23 39.74 6.22 12.91
CA PHE A 23 40.99 6.31 12.14
C PHE A 23 41.88 7.46 12.65
N CYS A 24 41.35 8.65 12.87
CA CYS A 24 42.12 9.78 13.42
C CYS A 24 42.68 9.46 14.80
N ARG A 25 41.92 8.77 15.67
CA ARG A 25 42.40 8.38 17.01
C ARG A 25 43.49 7.31 16.93
N VAL A 26 43.39 6.33 16.03
CA VAL A 26 44.47 5.36 15.79
C VAL A 26 45.71 6.06 15.22
N TRP A 27 45.55 7.01 14.28
CA TRP A 27 46.66 7.79 13.75
C TRP A 27 47.35 8.62 14.85
N LEU A 28 46.57 9.22 15.75
CA LEU A 28 47.10 9.95 16.91
C LEU A 28 47.92 9.01 17.86
N LEU A 29 47.47 7.79 18.10
CA LEU A 29 48.20 6.79 18.88
C LEU A 29 49.51 6.36 18.25
N LEU A 30 49.55 6.23 16.89
CA LEU A 30 50.74 5.75 16.19
C LEU A 30 51.81 6.84 15.96
N GLY A 31 51.42 8.10 15.84
CA GLY A 31 52.32 9.18 15.46
C GLY A 31 52.23 10.49 16.28
N GLY A 32 51.28 10.56 17.20
CA GLY A 32 51.00 11.79 17.99
C GLY A 32 51.39 11.69 19.46
N ILE A 33 52.17 10.68 19.86
CA ILE A 33 52.65 10.48 21.24
C ILE A 33 54.16 10.79 21.32
N ASP A 34 54.59 11.61 22.28
CA ASP A 34 56.00 11.94 22.51
C ASP A 34 56.75 10.79 23.22
N THR A 35 58.06 10.95 23.38
CA THR A 35 58.92 9.95 24.06
C THR A 35 58.59 9.73 25.53
N ARG A 36 57.72 10.57 26.13
CA ARG A 36 57.23 10.46 27.51
C ARG A 36 55.83 9.80 27.58
N GLY A 37 55.28 9.39 26.43
CA GLY A 37 53.93 8.83 26.39
C GLY A 37 52.81 9.86 26.39
N LEU A 38 53.10 11.16 26.18
CA LEU A 38 52.15 12.25 26.21
C LEU A 38 51.74 12.66 24.80
N TYR A 39 50.46 13.00 24.59
CA TYR A 39 49.98 13.49 23.31
C TYR A 39 50.66 14.81 22.93
N ILE A 40 51.12 14.92 21.70
CA ILE A 40 51.70 16.11 21.12
C ILE A 40 50.59 17.14 20.92
N SER A 41 50.61 18.26 21.61
CA SER A 41 49.62 19.33 21.47
C SER A 41 49.61 19.89 20.03
N GLY A 42 48.41 20.05 19.47
CA GLY A 42 48.24 20.57 18.08
C GLY A 42 48.45 19.53 16.98
N HIS A 43 48.48 18.22 17.27
CA HIS A 43 48.54 17.20 16.24
C HIS A 43 47.30 17.26 15.35
N PHE A 44 47.50 17.22 14.02
CA PHE A 44 46.40 17.41 13.05
C PHE A 44 45.25 16.42 13.22
N ALA A 45 45.54 15.15 13.56
CA ALA A 45 44.52 14.12 13.80
C ALA A 45 43.60 14.45 14.99
N ASP A 46 44.12 15.10 16.04
CA ASP A 46 43.30 15.53 17.17
C ASP A 46 42.35 16.66 16.77
N THR A 47 42.89 17.70 16.11
CA THR A 47 42.07 18.81 15.58
C THR A 47 40.97 18.30 14.61
N LEU A 48 41.33 17.38 13.72
CA LEU A 48 40.39 16.77 12.78
C LEU A 48 39.28 15.98 13.49
N SER A 49 39.61 15.30 14.59
CA SER A 49 38.64 14.58 15.43
C SER A 49 37.55 15.50 16.01
N TYR A 50 37.92 16.71 16.46
CA TYR A 50 36.94 17.71 16.93
C TYR A 50 36.09 18.29 15.82
N ILE A 51 36.69 18.53 14.64
CA ILE A 51 35.94 18.98 13.45
C ILE A 51 34.93 17.91 13.03
N LEU A 52 35.30 16.64 13.04
CA LEU A 52 34.39 15.52 12.74
C LEU A 52 33.24 15.44 13.74
N LEU A 53 33.49 15.70 15.03
CA LEU A 53 32.42 15.75 16.05
C LEU A 53 31.43 16.89 15.75
N ALA A 54 31.91 18.07 15.40
CA ALA A 54 31.08 19.22 15.06
C ALA A 54 30.24 18.93 13.79
N CYS A 55 30.88 18.33 12.76
CA CYS A 55 30.20 17.90 11.54
C CYS A 55 29.15 16.81 11.80
N ALA A 56 29.44 15.84 12.70
CA ALA A 56 28.52 14.81 13.10
C ALA A 56 27.30 15.43 13.80
N ALA A 57 27.52 16.30 14.78
CA ALA A 57 26.44 16.96 15.51
C ALA A 57 25.53 17.79 14.58
N LEU A 58 26.13 18.56 13.67
CA LEU A 58 25.37 19.35 12.67
C LEU A 58 24.62 18.44 11.69
N GLY A 59 25.27 17.42 11.14
CA GLY A 59 24.68 16.47 10.22
C GLY A 59 23.50 15.70 10.82
N ILE A 60 23.66 15.20 12.04
CA ILE A 60 22.62 14.54 12.82
C ILE A 60 21.45 15.51 13.04
N TRP A 61 21.73 16.74 13.49
CA TRP A 61 20.68 17.74 13.72
C TRP A 61 19.90 18.07 12.44
N LEU A 62 20.58 18.23 11.31
CA LEU A 62 19.95 18.49 10.02
C LEU A 62 19.04 17.31 9.58
N CYS A 63 19.47 16.06 9.81
CA CYS A 63 18.67 14.88 9.52
C CYS A 63 17.40 14.78 10.37
N ILE A 64 17.51 15.07 11.68
CA ILE A 64 16.41 14.85 12.63
C ILE A 64 15.49 16.07 12.78
N ARG A 65 15.86 17.25 12.30
CA ARG A 65 15.07 18.47 12.50
C ARG A 65 13.63 18.35 12.01
N ASN A 66 13.41 17.54 10.96
CA ASN A 66 12.11 17.28 10.33
C ASN A 66 11.42 16.03 10.90
N LEU A 67 12.04 15.28 11.81
CA LEU A 67 11.35 14.23 12.54
C LEU A 67 10.20 14.85 13.32
N GLN A 68 9.00 14.28 13.18
CA GLN A 68 7.88 14.70 14.02
C GLN A 68 8.19 14.30 15.47
N GLY A 69 8.37 15.29 16.33
CA GLY A 69 8.65 15.07 17.73
C GLY A 69 7.36 14.95 18.52
N GLY A 70 7.29 13.95 19.35
CA GLY A 70 6.28 13.80 20.39
C GLY A 70 5.10 12.93 20.00
N GLY A 71 4.92 11.85 20.69
CA GLY A 71 3.80 10.95 20.67
C GLY A 71 4.04 9.86 21.71
N ARG A 72 2.97 9.34 22.31
CA ARG A 72 3.10 8.18 23.19
C ARG A 72 3.52 6.98 22.34
N MET A 73 4.76 6.52 22.53
CA MET A 73 5.30 5.34 21.83
C MET A 73 4.66 4.02 22.30
N ARG A 74 3.38 4.04 22.63
CA ARG A 74 2.69 2.91 23.27
C ARG A 74 2.68 1.62 22.41
N ASN A 75 2.90 1.73 21.08
CA ASN A 75 2.76 0.60 20.16
C ASN A 75 3.87 0.50 19.10
N LEU A 76 5.04 1.15 19.31
CA LEU A 76 6.07 1.30 18.27
C LEU A 76 7.26 0.37 18.40
N PHE A 77 7.14 -0.74 19.13
CA PHE A 77 8.23 -1.68 19.27
C PHE A 77 7.92 -2.98 18.53
N PRO A 78 8.23 -3.04 17.21
CA PRO A 78 8.15 -4.30 16.47
C PRO A 78 9.13 -5.31 17.07
N VAL A 79 8.94 -6.58 16.74
CA VAL A 79 9.95 -7.61 16.98
C VAL A 79 11.22 -7.18 16.26
N SER A 80 12.27 -6.93 17.02
CA SER A 80 13.56 -6.46 16.49
C SER A 80 14.68 -7.38 16.95
N LEU A 81 15.13 -8.26 16.07
CA LEU A 81 16.29 -9.10 16.33
C LEU A 81 17.57 -8.27 16.52
N PRO A 82 17.90 -7.28 15.66
CA PRO A 82 19.05 -6.41 15.88
C PRO A 82 19.00 -5.67 17.21
N GLY A 83 17.84 -5.07 17.55
CA GLY A 83 17.65 -4.37 18.82
C GLY A 83 17.82 -5.27 20.04
N ALA A 84 17.33 -6.50 19.97
CA ALA A 84 17.49 -7.49 21.02
C ALA A 84 18.97 -7.90 21.20
N LEU A 85 19.66 -8.21 20.10
CA LEU A 85 21.08 -8.57 20.13
C LEU A 85 21.93 -7.43 20.68
N GLY A 86 21.66 -6.19 20.28
CA GLY A 86 22.34 -5.02 20.81
C GLY A 86 22.15 -4.84 22.31
N CYS A 87 20.94 -5.06 22.84
CA CYS A 87 20.67 -5.04 24.26
C CYS A 87 21.48 -6.10 25.03
N PHE A 88 21.60 -7.33 24.49
CA PHE A 88 22.43 -8.38 25.10
C PHE A 88 23.92 -8.01 25.08
N VAL A 89 24.41 -7.52 23.93
CA VAL A 89 25.81 -7.09 23.79
C VAL A 89 26.12 -5.94 24.76
N GLY A 90 25.22 -4.93 24.83
CA GLY A 90 25.37 -3.81 25.76
C GLY A 90 25.38 -4.26 27.23
N GLY A 91 24.47 -5.18 27.60
CA GLY A 91 24.40 -5.73 28.96
C GLY A 91 25.64 -6.53 29.34
N ILE A 92 26.12 -7.38 28.45
CA ILE A 92 27.37 -8.16 28.63
C ILE A 92 28.57 -7.20 28.72
N GLY A 93 28.62 -6.15 27.89
CA GLY A 93 29.69 -5.15 27.89
C GLY A 93 29.79 -4.39 29.19
N ILE A 94 28.66 -3.98 29.76
CA ILE A 94 28.61 -3.32 31.09
C ILE A 94 29.15 -4.25 32.18
N PHE A 95 28.70 -5.50 32.19
CA PHE A 95 29.10 -6.49 33.17
C PHE A 95 30.59 -6.87 33.05
N ALA A 96 31.07 -7.12 31.85
CA ALA A 96 32.46 -7.47 31.57
C ALA A 96 33.42 -6.34 31.92
N ALA A 97 33.07 -5.07 31.62
CA ALA A 97 33.86 -3.93 31.98
C ALA A 97 34.03 -3.80 33.50
N GLY A 98 32.94 -4.00 34.28
CA GLY A 98 32.97 -4.01 35.71
C GLY A 98 33.87 -5.09 36.30
N LEU A 99 33.87 -6.29 35.74
CA LEU A 99 34.70 -7.40 36.18
C LEU A 99 36.19 -7.22 35.86
N LEU A 100 36.52 -6.70 34.68
CA LEU A 100 37.90 -6.46 34.27
C LEU A 100 38.62 -5.41 35.12
N GLU A 101 37.87 -4.56 35.82
CA GLU A 101 38.40 -3.52 36.74
C GLU A 101 38.62 -4.03 38.16
N VAL A 102 38.06 -5.15 38.56
CA VAL A 102 38.13 -5.70 39.92
C VAL A 102 39.53 -5.74 40.52
N PRO A 103 40.62 -6.03 39.79
CA PRO A 103 41.96 -6.09 40.35
C PRO A 103 42.60 -4.72 40.64
N LYS A 104 42.01 -3.61 40.16
CA LYS A 104 42.67 -2.31 40.11
C LYS A 104 42.16 -1.30 41.15
N GLN A 105 40.96 -1.47 41.70
CA GLN A 105 40.36 -0.48 42.63
C GLN A 105 39.52 -1.13 43.72
N THR A 106 39.72 -0.68 44.99
CA THR A 106 39.00 -1.16 46.19
C THR A 106 38.07 -0.12 46.80
N ASP A 107 37.71 0.93 46.03
CA ASP A 107 36.89 2.04 46.52
C ASP A 107 35.39 1.69 46.58
N LEU A 108 34.68 2.23 47.57
CA LEU A 108 33.22 2.08 47.73
C LEU A 108 32.43 2.44 46.45
N ILE A 109 32.85 3.46 45.71
CA ILE A 109 32.21 3.92 44.49
C ILE A 109 32.38 2.88 43.37
N TRP A 110 33.50 2.16 43.34
CA TRP A 110 33.70 1.06 42.40
C TRP A 110 32.71 -0.10 42.68
N TYR A 111 32.56 -0.52 43.95
CA TYR A 111 31.55 -1.54 44.30
C TYR A 111 30.15 -1.09 43.97
N LEU A 112 29.81 0.18 44.19
CA LEU A 112 28.53 0.74 43.80
C LEU A 112 28.33 0.69 42.27
N SER A 113 29.36 1.08 41.50
CA SER A 113 29.34 1.03 40.02
C SER A 113 29.14 -0.41 39.50
N LEU A 114 29.81 -1.40 40.11
CA LEU A 114 29.65 -2.82 39.76
C LEU A 114 28.25 -3.32 40.11
N ALA A 115 27.72 -3.00 41.27
CA ALA A 115 26.37 -3.43 41.66
C ALA A 115 25.30 -2.83 40.78
N VAL A 116 25.34 -1.52 40.53
CA VAL A 116 24.38 -0.81 39.64
C VAL A 116 24.59 -1.24 38.20
N GLY A 117 25.83 -1.51 37.77
CA GLY A 117 26.13 -2.05 36.43
C GLY A 117 25.55 -3.45 36.20
N SER A 118 25.62 -4.29 37.24
CA SER A 118 24.99 -5.63 37.16
C SER A 118 23.46 -5.53 36.98
N LEU A 119 22.82 -4.64 37.75
CA LEU A 119 21.37 -4.36 37.59
C LEU A 119 21.03 -3.79 36.19
N ALA A 120 21.87 -2.88 35.68
CA ALA A 120 21.69 -2.34 34.33
C ALA A 120 21.88 -3.39 33.24
N GLY A 121 22.85 -4.30 33.40
CA GLY A 121 23.05 -5.44 32.50
C GLY A 121 21.83 -6.36 32.43
N VAL A 122 21.27 -6.69 33.60
CA VAL A 122 20.01 -7.48 33.69
C VAL A 122 18.85 -6.70 33.05
N ALA A 123 18.73 -5.39 33.30
CA ALA A 123 17.70 -4.56 32.72
C ALA A 123 17.76 -4.54 31.17
N LEU A 124 18.98 -4.45 30.60
CA LEU A 124 19.18 -4.54 29.16
C LEU A 124 18.83 -5.94 28.61
N ALA A 125 19.21 -7.00 29.33
CA ALA A 125 18.84 -8.37 28.93
C ALA A 125 17.31 -8.57 28.91
N LEU A 126 16.59 -8.10 29.93
CA LEU A 126 15.12 -8.12 29.97
C LEU A 126 14.50 -7.29 28.85
N THR A 127 15.12 -6.14 28.51
CA THR A 127 14.72 -5.33 27.37
C THR A 127 14.90 -6.10 26.06
N GLY A 128 16.03 -6.80 25.88
CA GLY A 128 16.30 -7.67 24.73
C GLY A 128 15.25 -8.77 24.57
N ILE A 129 14.90 -9.44 25.67
CA ILE A 129 13.83 -10.47 25.67
C ILE A 129 12.47 -9.86 25.28
N ALA A 130 12.16 -8.67 25.80
CA ALA A 130 10.92 -7.97 25.43
C ALA A 130 10.89 -7.62 23.94
N ARG A 131 12.04 -7.26 23.34
CA ARG A 131 12.19 -7.00 21.89
C ARG A 131 11.99 -8.24 21.05
N LEU A 132 12.53 -9.39 21.45
CA LEU A 132 12.29 -10.66 20.75
C LEU A 132 10.82 -11.07 20.73
N LYS A 133 10.07 -10.70 21.77
CA LYS A 133 8.65 -11.04 21.93
C LYS A 133 7.70 -9.95 21.45
N GLY A 134 8.19 -8.83 20.88
CA GLY A 134 7.37 -7.68 20.51
C GLY A 134 6.57 -7.08 21.67
N ARG A 135 7.07 -7.23 22.91
CA ARG A 135 6.42 -6.72 24.12
C ARG A 135 6.97 -5.35 24.50
N ARG A 136 6.10 -4.52 25.06
CA ARG A 136 6.48 -3.23 25.61
C ARG A 136 7.45 -3.42 26.77
N THR A 137 8.54 -2.65 26.76
CA THR A 137 9.46 -2.55 27.91
C THR A 137 8.88 -1.68 29.02
N ASN A 138 9.20 -2.04 30.26
CA ASN A 138 8.91 -1.18 31.40
C ASN A 138 9.94 -0.06 31.46
N TYR A 139 9.53 1.19 31.59
CA TYR A 139 10.41 2.36 31.66
C TYR A 139 11.43 2.28 32.80
N TRP A 140 11.12 1.59 33.91
CA TRP A 140 12.02 1.36 35.02
C TRP A 140 13.32 0.64 34.62
N LEU A 141 13.27 -0.23 33.58
CA LEU A 141 14.47 -0.89 33.08
C LEU A 141 15.47 0.13 32.52
N HIS A 142 15.01 1.08 31.74
CA HIS A 142 15.87 2.14 31.21
C HIS A 142 16.23 3.19 32.27
N CYS A 143 15.43 3.41 33.32
CA CYS A 143 15.81 4.19 34.47
C CYS A 143 17.01 3.56 35.18
N ALA A 144 17.03 2.25 35.40
CA ALA A 144 18.17 1.56 35.98
C ALA A 144 19.45 1.72 35.15
N VAL A 145 19.34 1.64 33.81
CA VAL A 145 20.48 1.88 32.91
C VAL A 145 20.95 3.35 32.98
N THR A 146 20.02 4.31 33.10
CA THR A 146 20.33 5.73 33.25
C THR A 146 21.08 6.00 34.54
N VAL A 147 20.64 5.41 35.66
CA VAL A 147 21.34 5.51 36.97
C VAL A 147 22.74 4.91 36.88
N TYR A 148 22.91 3.78 36.18
CA TYR A 148 24.23 3.22 35.94
C TYR A 148 25.16 4.21 35.24
N PHE A 149 24.75 4.83 34.14
CA PHE A 149 25.62 5.80 33.44
C PHE A 149 25.92 7.04 34.27
N LEU A 150 25.02 7.45 35.15
CA LEU A 150 25.32 8.53 36.13
C LEU A 150 26.42 8.11 37.09
N VAL A 151 26.31 6.95 37.71
CA VAL A 151 27.30 6.42 38.64
C VAL A 151 28.65 6.16 37.95
N HIS A 152 28.59 5.58 36.73
CA HIS A 152 29.76 5.34 35.89
C HIS A 152 30.50 6.67 35.56
N LEU A 153 29.75 7.68 35.13
CA LEU A 153 30.31 9.02 34.84
C LEU A 153 31.03 9.62 36.07
N ILE A 154 30.40 9.56 37.24
CA ILE A 154 31.00 10.07 38.50
C ILE A 154 32.26 9.25 38.86
N SER A 155 32.19 7.93 38.77
CA SER A 155 33.32 7.05 39.07
C SER A 155 34.50 7.32 38.13
N ARG A 156 34.26 7.45 36.84
CA ARG A 156 35.31 7.70 35.86
C ARG A 156 35.87 9.10 35.93
N TYR A 157 35.03 10.12 36.12
CA TYR A 157 35.48 11.51 36.25
C TYR A 157 36.44 11.70 37.42
N ARG A 158 36.23 11.03 38.56
CA ARG A 158 37.18 11.04 39.68
C ARG A 158 38.57 10.55 39.32
N VAL A 159 38.64 9.48 38.51
CA VAL A 159 39.94 8.92 38.05
C VAL A 159 40.57 9.86 37.05
N TRP A 160 39.79 10.27 36.01
CA TRP A 160 40.30 11.11 34.93
C TRP A 160 40.71 12.52 35.40
N SER A 161 40.04 13.09 36.39
CA SER A 161 40.41 14.42 36.93
C SER A 161 41.73 14.45 37.64
N SER A 162 42.30 13.31 38.03
CA SER A 162 43.63 13.23 38.66
C SER A 162 44.75 13.01 37.62
N GLU A 163 44.43 12.77 36.36
CA GLU A 163 45.40 12.54 35.29
C GLU A 163 45.88 13.85 34.65
N PRO A 164 47.18 13.99 34.31
CA PRO A 164 47.74 15.23 33.75
C PRO A 164 47.20 15.59 32.35
N GLN A 165 46.62 14.62 31.61
CA GLN A 165 46.14 14.82 30.24
C GLN A 165 44.66 14.55 30.12
N LEU A 166 43.83 15.51 30.46
CA LEU A 166 42.39 15.49 30.28
C LEU A 166 41.93 15.30 28.82
N GLN A 167 42.76 15.67 27.84
CA GLN A 167 42.45 15.54 26.42
C GLN A 167 42.22 14.08 25.98
N GLU A 168 42.90 13.12 26.60
CA GLU A 168 42.72 11.70 26.30
C GLU A 168 41.29 11.22 26.61
N TYR A 169 40.70 11.77 27.65
CA TYR A 169 39.39 11.37 28.17
C TYR A 169 38.21 12.19 27.61
N PHE A 170 38.49 13.12 26.69
CA PHE A 170 37.43 13.98 26.11
C PHE A 170 36.30 13.19 25.46
N PHE A 171 36.62 12.27 24.54
CA PHE A 171 35.60 11.43 23.87
C PHE A 171 34.97 10.42 24.83
N PRO A 172 35.68 9.69 25.69
CA PRO A 172 35.11 8.88 26.78
C PRO A 172 34.12 9.62 27.67
N LEU A 173 34.45 10.84 28.05
CA LEU A 173 33.59 11.70 28.88
C LEU A 173 32.29 12.04 28.12
N LEU A 174 32.40 12.51 26.87
CA LEU A 174 31.25 12.82 26.06
C LEU A 174 30.41 11.58 25.74
N ALA A 175 31.02 10.42 25.48
CA ALA A 175 30.32 9.17 25.30
C ALA A 175 29.43 8.83 26.49
N SER A 176 29.99 8.93 27.72
CA SER A 176 29.28 8.66 28.97
C SER A 176 28.14 9.66 29.21
N VAL A 177 28.34 10.94 28.90
CA VAL A 177 27.30 11.99 29.01
C VAL A 177 26.18 11.73 28.00
N PHE A 178 26.51 11.44 26.73
CA PHE A 178 25.49 11.21 25.70
C PHE A 178 24.76 9.87 25.92
N LEU A 179 25.41 8.84 26.45
CA LEU A 179 24.75 7.61 26.89
C LEU A 179 23.75 7.85 28.01
N LEU A 180 24.15 8.65 29.02
CA LEU A 180 23.26 9.06 30.11
C LEU A 180 22.01 9.77 29.57
N ILE A 181 22.20 10.80 28.74
CA ILE A 181 21.08 11.60 28.20
C ILE A 181 20.22 10.74 27.25
N SER A 182 20.83 9.90 26.43
CA SER A 182 20.12 8.99 25.51
C SER A 182 19.23 8.01 26.27
N THR A 183 19.76 7.34 27.31
CA THR A 183 19.01 6.39 28.13
C THR A 183 17.89 7.05 28.93
N TYR A 184 18.10 8.27 29.41
CA TYR A 184 17.06 9.08 30.04
C TYR A 184 15.92 9.37 29.07
N HIS A 185 16.22 9.85 27.84
CA HIS A 185 15.21 10.09 26.83
C HIS A 185 14.51 8.79 26.41
N ARG A 186 15.23 7.66 26.42
CA ARG A 186 14.62 6.35 26.18
C ARG A 186 13.63 5.97 27.28
N ALA A 187 13.98 6.15 28.53
CA ALA A 187 13.06 5.92 29.65
C ALA A 187 11.81 6.81 29.55
N CYS A 188 11.97 8.09 29.18
CA CYS A 188 10.85 9.00 28.93
C CYS A 188 9.96 8.53 27.78
N LEU A 189 10.53 7.99 26.69
CA LEU A 189 9.77 7.43 25.57
C LEU A 189 8.97 6.21 26.00
N ASP A 190 9.58 5.29 26.76
CA ASP A 190 8.89 4.13 27.28
C ASP A 190 7.78 4.49 28.28
N ALA A 191 7.94 5.59 29.03
CA ALA A 191 6.92 6.16 29.91
C ALA A 191 5.81 6.91 29.16
N GLY A 192 6.04 7.27 27.89
CA GLY A 192 5.04 7.85 26.99
C GLY A 192 5.05 9.37 26.84
N PHE A 193 6.09 10.05 27.33
CA PHE A 193 6.23 11.53 27.25
C PHE A 193 7.56 12.01 26.68
N GLY A 194 8.39 11.12 26.15
CA GLY A 194 9.68 11.46 25.56
C GLY A 194 9.61 12.08 24.16
N SER A 195 10.75 12.59 23.69
CA SER A 195 10.93 13.11 22.33
C SER A 195 11.88 12.22 21.54
N ARG A 196 11.40 11.69 20.41
CA ARG A 196 12.21 10.90 19.46
C ARG A 196 13.40 11.68 18.92
N LYS A 197 13.23 13.00 18.71
CA LYS A 197 14.32 13.86 18.22
C LYS A 197 15.50 13.88 19.18
N TYR A 198 15.23 14.12 20.45
CA TYR A 198 16.28 14.14 21.45
C TYR A 198 16.91 12.77 21.67
N PHE A 199 16.09 11.72 21.72
CA PHE A 199 16.64 10.36 21.79
C PHE A 199 17.56 10.07 20.60
N ALA A 200 17.10 10.27 19.36
CA ALA A 200 17.90 10.02 18.17
C ALA A 200 19.17 10.87 18.13
N PHE A 201 19.09 12.14 18.51
CA PHE A 201 20.24 13.04 18.55
C PHE A 201 21.33 12.53 19.51
N PHE A 202 20.98 12.34 20.76
CA PHE A 202 21.95 11.95 21.76
C PHE A 202 22.42 10.50 21.59
N ASN A 203 21.58 9.60 21.11
CA ASN A 203 21.95 8.23 20.80
C ASN A 203 23.00 8.15 19.67
N GLN A 204 22.88 8.99 18.63
CA GLN A 204 23.86 9.05 17.55
C GLN A 204 25.18 9.69 17.98
N LEU A 205 25.13 10.74 18.79
CA LEU A 205 26.34 11.32 19.38
C LEU A 205 27.02 10.35 20.33
N ALA A 206 26.26 9.56 21.09
CA ALA A 206 26.81 8.48 21.92
C ALA A 206 27.53 7.42 21.07
N LEU A 207 26.92 7.00 19.95
CA LEU A 207 27.54 6.08 18.98
C LEU A 207 28.86 6.64 18.44
N PHE A 208 28.86 7.90 17.98
CA PHE A 208 30.06 8.55 17.45
C PHE A 208 31.18 8.62 18.48
N CYS A 209 30.88 9.11 19.69
CA CYS A 209 31.87 9.23 20.76
C CYS A 209 32.34 7.88 21.30
N ALA A 210 31.46 6.85 21.33
CA ALA A 210 31.83 5.50 21.72
C ALA A 210 32.83 4.89 20.70
N LEU A 211 32.61 5.08 19.39
CA LEU A 211 33.56 4.66 18.36
C LEU A 211 34.92 5.38 18.50
N ALA A 212 34.91 6.69 18.78
CA ALA A 212 36.12 7.46 19.03
C ALA A 212 36.88 6.97 20.27
N SER A 213 36.22 6.34 21.23
CA SER A 213 36.77 5.85 22.50
C SER A 213 37.25 4.41 22.48
N VAL A 214 37.07 3.69 21.38
CA VAL A 214 37.53 2.28 21.23
C VAL A 214 39.06 2.16 21.33
N THR A 215 39.79 3.24 21.12
CA THR A 215 41.27 3.28 21.27
C THR A 215 41.74 3.37 22.74
N THR A 216 40.85 3.49 23.69
CA THR A 216 41.19 3.59 25.14
C THR A 216 41.32 2.22 25.79
N GLN A 217 41.79 2.20 27.06
CA GLN A 217 41.88 0.96 27.85
C GLN A 217 40.52 0.24 27.98
N ASP A 218 39.41 0.98 27.96
CA ASP A 218 38.05 0.46 28.09
C ASP A 218 37.41 0.13 26.75
N TRP A 219 38.19 -0.23 25.72
CA TRP A 219 37.74 -0.45 24.36
C TRP A 219 36.55 -1.42 24.25
N LEU A 220 36.51 -2.48 25.07
CA LEU A 220 35.44 -3.48 25.04
C LEU A 220 34.10 -2.86 25.47
N PHE A 221 34.13 -2.02 26.51
CA PHE A 221 32.94 -1.27 26.93
C PHE A 221 32.44 -0.34 25.83
N TYR A 222 33.30 0.50 25.25
CA TYR A 222 32.89 1.45 24.21
C TYR A 222 32.45 0.78 22.93
N LEU A 223 33.08 -0.34 22.53
CA LEU A 223 32.63 -1.12 21.38
C LEU A 223 31.24 -1.71 21.61
N SER A 224 30.99 -2.28 22.79
CA SER A 224 29.66 -2.81 23.13
C SER A 224 28.58 -1.72 23.20
N MET A 225 28.92 -0.53 23.71
CA MET A 225 28.02 0.62 23.72
C MET A 225 27.75 1.14 22.31
N ALA A 226 28.75 1.15 21.42
CA ALA A 226 28.57 1.53 20.02
C ALA A 226 27.60 0.57 19.30
N LEU A 227 27.77 -0.74 19.50
CA LEU A 227 26.86 -1.74 18.92
C LEU A 227 25.43 -1.65 19.46
N TRP A 228 25.29 -1.42 20.78
CA TRP A 228 23.97 -1.24 21.39
C TRP A 228 23.29 0.03 20.92
N THR A 229 23.99 1.17 20.86
CA THR A 229 23.42 2.44 20.40
C THR A 229 23.06 2.40 18.92
N LEU A 230 23.87 1.74 18.07
CA LEU A 230 23.57 1.53 16.66
C LEU A 230 22.28 0.73 16.47
N THR A 231 22.14 -0.39 17.19
CA THR A 231 20.95 -1.25 17.08
C THR A 231 19.72 -0.65 17.75
N SER A 232 19.88 0.21 18.78
CA SER A 232 18.78 0.92 19.41
C SER A 232 18.06 1.89 18.47
N LEU A 233 18.72 2.34 17.40
CA LEU A 233 18.06 3.10 16.34
C LEU A 233 17.08 2.27 15.54
N CYS A 234 17.40 1.01 15.28
CA CYS A 234 16.48 0.10 14.57
C CYS A 234 15.13 -0.02 15.30
N ASP A 235 15.09 0.22 16.59
CA ASP A 235 13.87 0.22 17.40
C ASP A 235 13.02 1.49 17.25
N VAL A 236 13.60 2.56 16.73
CA VAL A 236 12.99 3.91 16.66
C VAL A 236 12.75 4.33 15.22
N THR A 237 13.33 3.60 14.26
CA THR A 237 13.40 3.92 12.82
C THR A 237 12.19 3.50 11.99
N GLU A 238 11.02 3.31 12.54
CA GLU A 238 9.83 3.58 11.76
C GLU A 238 9.72 5.11 11.50
N LEU A 239 10.70 5.60 10.78
CA LEU A 239 10.93 7.03 10.50
C LEU A 239 9.92 7.61 9.48
N GLY A 240 8.83 6.91 9.21
CA GLY A 240 7.83 7.33 8.23
C GLY A 240 6.37 7.27 8.68
N THR A 241 6.03 6.55 9.76
CA THR A 241 4.64 6.50 10.20
C THR A 241 4.30 7.72 11.06
N PRO A 242 3.28 8.49 10.72
CA PRO A 242 2.88 9.64 11.52
C PRO A 242 2.47 9.18 12.93
N ASP A 243 3.05 9.79 13.95
CA ASP A 243 2.72 9.50 15.36
C ASP A 243 1.29 9.87 15.73
N ARG A 244 0.65 10.69 14.90
CA ARG A 244 -0.72 11.12 15.06
C ARG A 244 -1.44 11.12 13.73
N MET A 245 -2.55 10.41 13.69
CA MET A 245 -3.50 10.51 12.60
C MET A 245 -4.17 11.88 12.64
N ARG A 246 -4.17 12.59 11.53
CA ARG A 246 -4.95 13.82 11.37
C ARG A 246 -6.38 13.41 11.04
N LEU A 247 -7.30 13.72 11.96
CA LEU A 247 -8.72 13.50 11.77
C LEU A 247 -9.39 14.80 11.34
N PRO A 248 -10.39 14.78 10.44
CA PRO A 248 -11.21 15.92 10.10
C PRO A 248 -11.91 16.51 11.33
N ALA A 249 -12.28 17.80 11.25
CA ALA A 249 -12.91 18.51 12.36
C ALA A 249 -14.22 17.83 12.81
N ASN A 250 -15.06 17.41 11.85
CA ASN A 250 -16.33 16.75 12.15
C ASN A 250 -16.16 15.39 12.81
N VAL A 251 -15.12 14.61 12.41
CA VAL A 251 -14.76 13.34 13.06
C VAL A 251 -14.32 13.59 14.51
N LEU A 252 -13.45 14.59 14.73
CA LEU A 252 -13.03 14.98 16.08
C LEU A 252 -14.22 15.48 16.92
N TYR A 253 -15.17 16.14 16.30
CA TYR A 253 -16.38 16.63 16.93
C TYR A 253 -17.27 15.46 17.38
N CYS A 254 -17.57 14.49 16.50
CA CYS A 254 -18.31 13.27 16.86
C CYS A 254 -17.63 12.52 18.02
N MET A 255 -16.30 12.35 17.93
CA MET A 255 -15.53 11.68 18.98
C MET A 255 -15.61 12.45 20.29
N GLY A 256 -15.56 13.79 20.24
CA GLY A 256 -15.64 14.66 21.41
C GLY A 256 -16.98 14.57 22.14
N LEU A 257 -18.10 14.53 21.41
CA LEU A 257 -19.44 14.37 21.99
C LEU A 257 -19.58 13.01 22.70
N LEU A 258 -19.15 11.93 22.08
CA LEU A 258 -19.19 10.59 22.69
C LEU A 258 -18.26 10.48 23.92
N GLU A 259 -17.04 11.04 23.85
CA GLU A 259 -16.12 11.09 24.99
C GLU A 259 -16.68 11.92 26.14
N HIS A 260 -17.39 13.04 25.83
CA HIS A 260 -18.02 13.88 26.85
C HIS A 260 -19.18 13.19 27.55
N ALA A 261 -19.93 12.37 26.81
CA ALA A 261 -20.97 11.50 27.36
C ALA A 261 -20.44 10.27 28.12
N GLY A 262 -19.10 10.10 28.18
CA GLY A 262 -18.43 9.04 28.95
C GLY A 262 -18.11 7.77 28.16
N TYR A 263 -18.37 7.73 26.86
CA TYR A 263 -18.11 6.57 26.01
C TYR A 263 -16.71 6.59 25.41
N LYS A 264 -16.18 5.39 25.15
CA LYS A 264 -14.95 5.21 24.39
C LYS A 264 -15.26 5.27 22.90
N VAL A 265 -14.43 5.98 22.13
CA VAL A 265 -14.61 6.09 20.69
C VAL A 265 -13.27 6.03 19.98
N TYR A 266 -13.26 5.40 18.80
CA TYR A 266 -12.06 5.22 17.98
C TYR A 266 -12.40 5.36 16.49
N ALA A 267 -11.52 5.99 15.72
CA ALA A 267 -11.50 5.82 14.27
C ALA A 267 -10.93 4.43 13.96
N VAL A 268 -11.48 3.72 12.97
CA VAL A 268 -11.19 2.29 12.80
C VAL A 268 -11.15 1.84 11.34
N GLY A 269 -10.41 0.79 11.05
CA GLY A 269 -10.45 0.13 9.74
C GLY A 269 -9.68 0.85 8.65
N GLY A 270 -10.35 1.08 7.52
CA GLY A 270 -9.77 1.64 6.30
C GLY A 270 -9.05 2.97 6.49
N CYS A 271 -9.65 3.89 7.22
CA CYS A 271 -9.05 5.20 7.46
C CYS A 271 -7.74 5.14 8.23
N VAL A 272 -7.60 4.19 9.16
CA VAL A 272 -6.36 4.00 9.92
C VAL A 272 -5.27 3.40 9.03
N ARG A 273 -5.62 2.40 8.22
CA ARG A 273 -4.71 1.79 7.24
C ARG A 273 -4.23 2.81 6.21
N ASP A 274 -5.14 3.54 5.59
CA ASP A 274 -4.82 4.50 4.53
C ASP A 274 -3.94 5.62 5.06
N HIS A 275 -4.22 6.11 6.26
CA HIS A 275 -3.35 7.09 6.91
C HIS A 275 -1.93 6.55 7.17
N LEU A 276 -1.79 5.28 7.61
CA LEU A 276 -0.49 4.65 7.82
C LEU A 276 0.29 4.44 6.51
N LEU A 277 -0.41 4.26 5.39
CA LEU A 277 0.16 4.22 4.04
C LEU A 277 0.48 5.61 3.47
N GLY A 278 0.13 6.70 4.17
CA GLY A 278 0.30 8.07 3.67
C GLY A 278 -0.74 8.48 2.63
N LEU A 279 -1.82 7.71 2.50
CA LEU A 279 -2.96 8.01 1.64
C LEU A 279 -3.96 8.90 2.40
N THR A 280 -4.75 9.67 1.67
CA THR A 280 -5.88 10.42 2.24
C THR A 280 -7.08 9.48 2.34
N PRO A 281 -7.60 9.19 3.55
CA PRO A 281 -8.81 8.40 3.68
C PRO A 281 -10.02 9.09 3.03
N HIS A 282 -10.86 8.32 2.36
CA HIS A 282 -12.13 8.82 1.80
C HIS A 282 -13.20 8.89 2.88
N ASP A 283 -13.32 7.85 3.69
CA ASP A 283 -14.34 7.69 4.72
C ASP A 283 -13.68 7.48 6.09
N TYR A 284 -14.38 7.90 7.14
CA TYR A 284 -13.92 7.76 8.52
C TYR A 284 -14.96 7.03 9.34
N ASP A 285 -14.77 5.72 9.48
CA ASP A 285 -15.60 4.90 10.36
C ASP A 285 -15.20 5.09 11.81
N LEU A 286 -16.20 5.28 12.68
CA LEU A 286 -16.02 5.33 14.13
C LEU A 286 -16.59 4.07 14.78
N CYS A 287 -15.96 3.62 15.85
CA CYS A 287 -16.52 2.59 16.71
C CYS A 287 -16.47 2.99 18.18
N THR A 288 -17.49 2.57 18.95
CA THR A 288 -17.72 3.00 20.33
C THR A 288 -18.29 1.87 21.20
N ASP A 289 -18.19 2.00 22.53
CA ASP A 289 -18.88 1.13 23.47
C ASP A 289 -20.30 1.63 23.81
N ALA A 290 -20.75 2.76 23.23
CA ALA A 290 -22.13 3.19 23.29
C ALA A 290 -23.04 2.30 22.44
N THR A 291 -24.24 1.95 22.94
CA THR A 291 -25.26 1.25 22.14
C THR A 291 -25.87 2.18 21.09
N PRO A 292 -26.57 1.65 20.07
CA PRO A 292 -27.23 2.49 19.07
C PRO A 292 -28.20 3.52 19.67
N GLU A 293 -28.94 3.15 20.71
CA GLU A 293 -29.85 4.03 21.43
C GLU A 293 -29.06 5.18 22.12
N GLN A 294 -27.95 4.84 22.77
CA GLN A 294 -27.09 5.81 23.44
C GLN A 294 -26.41 6.75 22.43
N ILE A 295 -26.01 6.21 21.27
CA ILE A 295 -25.51 7.07 20.16
C ILE A 295 -26.61 8.05 19.72
N ALA A 296 -27.84 7.57 19.55
CA ALA A 296 -28.96 8.42 19.16
C ALA A 296 -29.29 9.49 20.21
N GLU A 297 -29.13 9.19 21.51
CA GLU A 297 -29.28 10.18 22.60
C GLU A 297 -28.18 11.26 22.52
N VAL A 298 -26.93 10.87 22.34
CA VAL A 298 -25.80 11.80 22.25
C VAL A 298 -25.94 12.75 21.05
N PHE A 299 -26.53 12.26 19.96
CA PHE A 299 -26.73 13.03 18.73
C PHE A 299 -28.20 13.42 18.48
N ALA A 300 -29.00 13.57 19.55
CA ALA A 300 -30.43 13.90 19.43
C ALA A 300 -30.74 15.20 18.66
N ASP A 301 -29.80 16.15 18.69
CA ASP A 301 -29.93 17.44 17.98
C ASP A 301 -29.49 17.38 16.50
N TYR A 302 -29.11 16.20 16.00
CA TYR A 302 -28.59 15.99 14.64
C TYR A 302 -29.50 15.07 13.83
N GLU A 303 -29.42 15.18 12.52
CA GLU A 303 -30.08 14.24 11.61
C GLU A 303 -29.38 12.89 11.62
N LEU A 304 -30.15 11.79 11.82
CA LEU A 304 -29.62 10.44 11.97
C LEU A 304 -30.13 9.51 10.86
N VAL A 305 -29.23 8.68 10.35
CA VAL A 305 -29.52 7.56 9.45
C VAL A 305 -29.49 6.27 10.27
N ARG A 306 -30.64 5.65 10.49
CA ARG A 306 -30.83 4.48 11.39
C ARG A 306 -30.95 3.15 10.67
N ASN A 307 -30.79 3.11 9.34
CA ASN A 307 -30.96 1.88 8.56
C ASN A 307 -30.05 0.72 9.00
N GLY A 308 -28.91 1.03 9.64
CA GLY A 308 -27.92 0.06 10.17
C GLY A 308 -28.08 -0.28 11.64
N GLU A 309 -29.07 0.24 12.36
CA GLU A 309 -29.22 0.15 13.82
C GLU A 309 -29.29 -1.29 14.33
N LYS A 310 -29.99 -2.17 13.59
CA LYS A 310 -30.05 -3.61 13.91
C LYS A 310 -28.68 -4.29 13.93
N HIS A 311 -27.72 -3.73 13.19
CA HIS A 311 -26.34 -4.19 13.12
C HIS A 311 -25.39 -3.32 13.95
N GLY A 312 -25.93 -2.42 14.78
CA GLY A 312 -25.15 -1.58 15.67
C GLY A 312 -24.56 -0.31 15.03
N THR A 313 -24.95 0.05 13.80
CA THR A 313 -24.44 1.25 13.11
C THR A 313 -25.49 2.35 13.04
N VAL A 314 -25.11 3.55 13.45
CA VAL A 314 -25.90 4.79 13.32
C VAL A 314 -25.07 5.78 12.50
N GLY A 315 -25.67 6.34 11.44
CA GLY A 315 -25.08 7.42 10.66
C GLY A 315 -25.47 8.77 11.26
N VAL A 316 -24.50 9.65 11.47
CA VAL A 316 -24.71 11.04 11.91
C VAL A 316 -24.42 11.97 10.74
N ILE A 317 -25.35 12.83 10.39
CA ILE A 317 -25.18 13.79 9.28
C ILE A 317 -24.63 15.10 9.85
N LEU A 318 -23.43 15.49 9.39
CA LEU A 318 -22.80 16.77 9.71
C LEU A 318 -22.32 17.42 8.40
N ASP A 319 -22.67 18.66 8.18
CA ASP A 319 -22.31 19.43 6.97
C ASP A 319 -22.65 18.68 5.66
N GLY A 320 -23.78 17.95 5.63
CA GLY A 320 -24.22 17.16 4.47
C GLY A 320 -23.44 15.84 4.24
N GLN A 321 -22.52 15.47 5.13
CA GLN A 321 -21.80 14.19 5.10
C GLN A 321 -22.28 13.25 6.20
N VAL A 322 -22.36 11.95 5.87
CA VAL A 322 -22.72 10.90 6.83
C VAL A 322 -21.46 10.35 7.48
N TYR A 323 -21.43 10.33 8.81
CA TYR A 323 -20.38 9.69 9.61
C TYR A 323 -20.94 8.43 10.28
N GLU A 324 -20.43 7.27 9.93
CA GLU A 324 -20.90 6.01 10.49
C GLU A 324 -20.23 5.76 11.85
N ILE A 325 -21.08 5.54 12.88
CA ILE A 325 -20.67 5.21 14.23
C ILE A 325 -21.24 3.83 14.56
N THR A 326 -20.34 2.86 14.77
CA THR A 326 -20.71 1.46 15.03
C THR A 326 -20.43 1.08 16.47
N THR A 327 -21.40 0.50 17.16
CA THR A 327 -21.23 -0.10 18.48
C THR A 327 -20.25 -1.27 18.42
N PHE A 328 -19.36 -1.40 19.40
CA PHE A 328 -18.51 -2.61 19.50
C PHE A 328 -19.39 -3.85 19.59
N ARG A 329 -19.11 -4.82 18.75
CA ARG A 329 -19.93 -6.01 18.65
C ARG A 329 -19.10 -7.28 18.43
N THR A 330 -19.67 -8.39 18.84
CA THR A 330 -19.32 -9.72 18.36
C THR A 330 -20.42 -10.22 17.45
N GLU A 331 -20.10 -11.15 16.60
CA GLU A 331 -21.01 -11.72 15.62
C GLU A 331 -21.19 -13.20 15.93
N GLY A 332 -22.43 -13.67 15.90
CA GLY A 332 -22.76 -15.07 16.11
C GLY A 332 -22.46 -15.93 14.89
N SER A 333 -23.14 -17.09 14.79
CA SER A 333 -23.08 -17.93 13.61
C SER A 333 -23.58 -17.19 12.36
N TYR A 334 -23.19 -17.69 11.20
CA TYR A 334 -23.61 -17.15 9.90
C TYR A 334 -24.33 -18.29 9.13
N SER A 335 -25.65 -18.25 9.10
CA SER A 335 -26.44 -19.25 8.37
C SER A 335 -26.54 -18.98 6.89
N ASP A 336 -26.45 -17.70 6.48
CA ASP A 336 -26.54 -17.25 5.08
C ASP A 336 -25.19 -16.82 4.48
N ALA A 337 -24.05 -17.12 5.16
CA ALA A 337 -22.71 -16.71 4.80
C ALA A 337 -22.55 -15.18 4.51
N ARG A 338 -23.46 -14.37 5.08
CA ARG A 338 -23.47 -12.92 4.89
C ARG A 338 -23.73 -12.12 6.15
N HIS A 339 -24.84 -12.44 6.82
CA HIS A 339 -25.29 -11.72 8.01
C HIS A 339 -25.09 -12.63 9.23
N PRO A 340 -24.54 -12.10 10.29
CA PRO A 340 -24.54 -12.87 11.54
C PRO A 340 -25.98 -13.09 11.98
N ASP A 341 -26.30 -14.32 12.36
CA ASP A 341 -27.65 -14.71 12.88
C ASP A 341 -27.99 -13.89 14.11
N SER A 342 -27.00 -13.47 14.88
CA SER A 342 -27.13 -12.59 16.04
C SER A 342 -25.95 -11.64 16.16
N VAL A 343 -26.23 -10.43 16.62
CA VAL A 343 -25.23 -9.43 16.97
C VAL A 343 -25.33 -9.18 18.46
N GLU A 344 -24.23 -9.33 19.15
CA GLU A 344 -24.15 -9.03 20.59
C GLU A 344 -23.22 -7.80 20.78
N PHE A 345 -23.74 -6.78 21.45
CA PHE A 345 -22.97 -5.59 21.76
C PHE A 345 -22.02 -5.85 22.92
N VAL A 346 -20.76 -5.44 22.75
CA VAL A 346 -19.69 -5.66 23.71
C VAL A 346 -18.98 -4.35 24.07
N THR A 347 -18.30 -4.33 25.20
CA THR A 347 -17.56 -3.14 25.66
C THR A 347 -16.06 -3.20 25.33
N SER A 348 -15.62 -4.28 24.67
CA SER A 348 -14.22 -4.55 24.37
C SER A 348 -13.89 -4.21 22.91
N LEU A 349 -13.09 -3.17 22.69
CA LEU A 349 -12.55 -2.83 21.37
C LEU A 349 -11.78 -4.01 20.72
N ARG A 350 -11.03 -4.79 21.54
CA ARG A 350 -10.29 -5.95 21.02
C ARG A 350 -11.23 -7.00 20.41
N THR A 351 -12.39 -7.22 21.01
CA THR A 351 -13.40 -8.16 20.51
C THR A 351 -13.99 -7.66 19.19
N ASP A 352 -14.30 -6.35 19.06
CA ASP A 352 -14.78 -5.77 17.81
C ASP A 352 -13.72 -5.88 16.70
N LEU A 353 -12.46 -5.60 17.01
CA LEU A 353 -11.36 -5.72 16.02
C LEU A 353 -11.11 -7.18 15.62
N ALA A 354 -11.38 -8.16 16.51
CA ALA A 354 -11.17 -9.59 16.25
C ALA A 354 -12.09 -10.18 15.19
N ARG A 355 -13.29 -9.62 14.96
CA ARG A 355 -14.25 -10.08 13.94
C ARG A 355 -13.94 -9.56 12.53
N ARG A 356 -12.98 -8.63 12.36
CA ARG A 356 -12.62 -8.03 11.07
C ARG A 356 -11.89 -9.01 10.16
N ASP A 357 -11.85 -8.68 8.88
CA ASP A 357 -11.28 -9.53 7.83
C ASP A 357 -9.74 -9.71 7.95
N PHE A 358 -9.00 -8.61 7.86
CA PHE A 358 -7.54 -8.62 7.79
C PHE A 358 -6.92 -7.76 8.89
N THR A 359 -5.72 -8.13 9.34
CA THR A 359 -4.98 -7.42 10.39
C THR A 359 -4.77 -5.95 10.04
N VAL A 360 -4.52 -5.64 8.78
CA VAL A 360 -4.33 -4.27 8.27
C VAL A 360 -5.60 -3.40 8.38
N ASN A 361 -6.78 -4.01 8.52
CA ASN A 361 -8.06 -3.33 8.76
C ASN A 361 -8.55 -3.46 10.22
N ALA A 362 -7.83 -4.23 11.05
CA ALA A 362 -8.16 -4.47 12.44
C ALA A 362 -7.37 -3.58 13.40
N MET A 363 -7.20 -2.32 13.02
CA MET A 363 -6.50 -1.28 13.76
C MET A 363 -7.47 -0.14 14.10
N ALA A 364 -7.24 0.51 15.23
CA ALA A 364 -8.04 1.64 15.68
C ALA A 364 -7.13 2.80 16.14
N TYR A 365 -7.69 4.01 16.14
CA TYR A 365 -6.99 5.21 16.57
C TYR A 365 -7.89 6.12 17.42
N ALA A 366 -7.34 6.66 18.51
CA ALA A 366 -7.98 7.74 19.27
C ALA A 366 -6.98 8.88 19.49
N PRO A 367 -7.41 10.16 19.44
CA PRO A 367 -6.51 11.32 19.59
C PRO A 367 -5.69 11.32 20.87
N ARG A 368 -6.28 10.89 22.00
CA ARG A 368 -5.63 10.81 23.32
C ARG A 368 -4.96 9.45 23.57
N GLY A 369 -5.47 8.36 22.93
CA GLY A 369 -5.00 6.98 23.14
C GLY A 369 -3.92 6.53 22.16
N GLY A 370 -3.81 7.19 21.00
CA GLY A 370 -2.96 6.75 19.88
C GLY A 370 -3.53 5.52 19.16
N TYR A 371 -2.67 4.80 18.44
CA TYR A 371 -3.05 3.59 17.73
C TYR A 371 -3.25 2.40 18.67
N VAL A 372 -4.29 1.62 18.41
CA VAL A 372 -4.57 0.35 19.07
C VAL A 372 -4.52 -0.75 18.00
N ASP A 373 -3.54 -1.61 18.08
CA ASP A 373 -3.27 -2.67 17.12
C ASP A 373 -3.03 -4.01 17.87
N PRO A 374 -4.10 -4.73 18.20
CA PRO A 374 -3.98 -5.98 18.96
C PRO A 374 -3.56 -7.18 18.11
N PHE A 375 -3.59 -7.08 16.77
CA PHE A 375 -3.35 -8.17 15.83
C PHE A 375 -2.10 -7.98 14.96
N GLY A 376 -1.35 -6.88 15.14
CA GLY A 376 -0.11 -6.64 14.43
C GLY A 376 -0.28 -6.09 13.00
N GLY A 377 -1.43 -5.46 12.71
CA GLY A 377 -1.74 -4.92 11.39
C GLY A 377 -0.73 -3.89 10.89
N ARG A 378 -0.14 -3.08 11.80
CA ARG A 378 0.93 -2.14 11.44
C ARG A 378 2.21 -2.85 10.99
N TYR A 379 2.55 -3.96 11.66
CA TYR A 379 3.69 -4.80 11.27
C TYR A 379 3.45 -5.44 9.91
N ASP A 380 2.27 -6.01 9.70
CA ASP A 380 1.90 -6.63 8.43
C ASP A 380 1.88 -5.58 7.29
N LEU A 381 1.34 -4.39 7.54
CA LEU A 381 1.31 -3.30 6.57
C LEU A 381 2.72 -2.82 6.18
N HIS A 382 3.61 -2.68 7.17
CA HIS A 382 5.01 -2.30 6.94
C HIS A 382 5.77 -3.34 6.12
N ASN A 383 5.53 -4.63 6.37
CA ASN A 383 6.17 -5.74 5.67
C ASN A 383 5.41 -6.16 4.39
N LYS A 384 4.40 -5.40 3.99
CA LYS A 384 3.57 -5.70 2.83
C LYS A 384 2.94 -7.10 2.88
N VAL A 385 2.46 -7.50 4.05
CA VAL A 385 1.80 -8.78 4.27
C VAL A 385 0.29 -8.57 4.42
N LEU A 386 -0.50 -9.37 3.73
CA LEU A 386 -1.94 -9.49 3.95
C LEU A 386 -2.23 -10.74 4.78
N ARG A 387 -2.65 -10.55 6.02
CA ARG A 387 -2.95 -11.61 6.98
C ARG A 387 -4.40 -11.52 7.45
N SER A 388 -5.08 -12.66 7.51
CA SER A 388 -6.40 -12.76 8.14
C SER A 388 -6.30 -12.53 9.66
N VAL A 389 -7.35 -11.95 10.25
CA VAL A 389 -7.44 -11.87 11.72
C VAL A 389 -7.82 -13.22 12.28
N GLY A 390 -6.97 -13.81 13.11
CA GLY A 390 -7.20 -15.12 13.70
C GLY A 390 -7.02 -16.27 12.71
N ASP A 391 -7.90 -17.26 12.75
CA ASP A 391 -7.86 -18.42 11.86
C ASP A 391 -8.49 -18.06 10.49
N PRO A 392 -7.73 -18.10 9.38
CA PRO A 392 -8.23 -17.79 8.04
C PRO A 392 -9.39 -18.69 7.61
N GLN A 393 -9.34 -19.97 7.96
CA GLN A 393 -10.38 -20.95 7.60
C GLN A 393 -11.73 -20.56 8.22
N LEU A 394 -11.74 -20.15 9.49
CA LEU A 394 -12.94 -19.68 10.15
C LEU A 394 -13.43 -18.35 9.56
N ARG A 395 -12.52 -17.40 9.34
CA ARG A 395 -12.86 -16.06 8.80
C ARG A 395 -13.50 -16.11 7.42
N PHE A 396 -13.03 -16.96 6.52
CA PHE A 396 -13.60 -17.07 5.18
C PHE A 396 -14.88 -17.90 5.13
N ARG A 397 -15.09 -18.82 6.08
CA ARG A 397 -16.38 -19.53 6.23
C ARG A 397 -17.49 -18.63 6.79
N GLU A 398 -17.16 -17.63 7.61
CA GLU A 398 -18.13 -16.66 8.12
C GLU A 398 -18.67 -15.75 7.01
N ASP A 399 -17.81 -15.21 6.14
CA ASP A 399 -18.18 -14.42 4.98
C ASP A 399 -17.19 -14.69 3.85
N ALA A 400 -17.62 -15.49 2.88
CA ALA A 400 -16.81 -15.88 1.72
C ALA A 400 -16.40 -14.67 0.84
N LEU A 401 -17.12 -13.52 0.93
CA LEU A 401 -16.72 -12.29 0.22
C LEU A 401 -15.33 -11.78 0.66
N ARG A 402 -14.92 -12.13 1.87
CA ARG A 402 -13.58 -11.78 2.39
C ARG A 402 -12.47 -12.35 1.50
N ILE A 403 -12.73 -13.42 0.73
CA ILE A 403 -11.78 -13.98 -0.24
C ILE A 403 -11.52 -12.96 -1.36
N LEU A 404 -12.57 -12.45 -2.01
CA LEU A 404 -12.43 -11.43 -3.06
C LEU A 404 -11.86 -10.11 -2.49
N ARG A 405 -12.30 -9.70 -1.31
CA ARG A 405 -11.71 -8.56 -0.60
C ARG A 405 -10.21 -8.74 -0.38
N GLY A 406 -9.77 -9.96 -0.06
CA GLY A 406 -8.36 -10.32 0.09
C GLY A 406 -7.58 -10.11 -1.20
N VAL A 407 -8.10 -10.59 -2.33
CA VAL A 407 -7.51 -10.34 -3.65
C VAL A 407 -7.41 -8.84 -3.92
N ARG A 408 -8.52 -8.10 -3.71
CA ARG A 408 -8.56 -6.65 -3.93
C ARG A 408 -7.54 -5.89 -3.05
N PHE A 409 -7.43 -6.21 -1.76
CA PHE A 409 -6.47 -5.55 -0.88
C PHE A 409 -5.02 -5.92 -1.21
N ALA A 410 -4.77 -7.18 -1.57
CA ALA A 410 -3.45 -7.61 -2.03
C ALA A 410 -2.98 -6.78 -3.23
N LEU A 411 -3.84 -6.62 -4.23
CA LEU A 411 -3.52 -5.85 -5.44
C LEU A 411 -3.47 -4.34 -5.18
N ARG A 412 -4.48 -3.79 -4.51
CA ARG A 412 -4.61 -2.33 -4.30
C ARG A 412 -3.47 -1.75 -3.48
N PHE A 413 -2.97 -2.47 -2.49
CA PHE A 413 -1.95 -1.98 -1.55
C PHE A 413 -0.59 -2.66 -1.73
N ASP A 414 -0.41 -3.45 -2.80
CA ASP A 414 0.81 -4.20 -3.08
C ASP A 414 1.22 -5.06 -1.86
N LEU A 415 0.24 -5.83 -1.33
CA LEU A 415 0.45 -6.73 -0.19
C LEU A 415 0.54 -8.18 -0.67
N THR A 416 1.44 -8.94 -0.08
CA THR A 416 1.56 -10.39 -0.33
C THR A 416 0.73 -11.14 0.72
N PRO A 417 -0.26 -11.96 0.31
CA PRO A 417 -0.97 -12.79 1.27
C PRO A 417 -0.01 -13.75 1.99
N GLU A 418 -0.17 -13.84 3.30
CA GLU A 418 0.54 -14.83 4.10
C GLU A 418 0.14 -16.25 3.67
N ALA A 419 1.07 -17.21 3.77
CA ALA A 419 0.89 -18.56 3.21
C ALA A 419 -0.41 -19.26 3.65
N GLU A 420 -0.73 -19.23 4.94
CA GLU A 420 -1.96 -19.85 5.47
C GLU A 420 -3.21 -19.08 5.04
N THR A 421 -3.12 -17.74 4.95
CA THR A 421 -4.20 -16.89 4.44
C THR A 421 -4.47 -17.19 2.96
N LEU A 422 -3.44 -17.25 2.11
CA LEU A 422 -3.58 -17.59 0.69
C LEU A 422 -4.14 -18.99 0.48
N LYS A 423 -3.62 -19.97 1.22
CA LYS A 423 -4.09 -21.36 1.18
C LYS A 423 -5.59 -21.43 1.49
N ALA A 424 -6.03 -20.79 2.56
CA ALA A 424 -7.44 -20.75 2.94
C ALA A 424 -8.32 -20.04 1.88
N MET A 425 -7.83 -18.95 1.26
CA MET A 425 -8.52 -18.26 0.17
C MET A 425 -8.75 -19.20 -1.03
N LEU A 426 -7.73 -19.97 -1.42
CA LEU A 426 -7.81 -20.90 -2.55
C LEU A 426 -8.71 -22.11 -2.25
N GLU A 427 -8.56 -22.71 -1.05
CA GLU A 427 -9.34 -23.88 -0.64
C GLU A 427 -10.83 -23.57 -0.45
N LEU A 428 -11.17 -22.38 0.02
CA LEU A 428 -12.55 -21.96 0.30
C LEU A 428 -13.18 -21.14 -0.86
N ALA A 429 -12.51 -20.98 -1.99
CA ALA A 429 -13.07 -20.33 -3.18
C ALA A 429 -14.47 -20.88 -3.56
N PRO A 430 -14.73 -22.21 -3.52
CA PRO A 430 -16.06 -22.75 -3.84
C PRO A 430 -17.21 -22.22 -2.95
N SER A 431 -16.91 -21.75 -1.73
CA SER A 431 -17.96 -21.19 -0.85
C SER A 431 -18.55 -19.86 -1.36
N MET A 432 -17.90 -19.23 -2.35
CA MET A 432 -18.38 -17.98 -2.96
C MET A 432 -19.67 -18.17 -3.80
N ASP A 433 -20.02 -19.39 -4.17
CA ASP A 433 -21.29 -19.69 -4.91
C ASP A 433 -22.54 -19.26 -4.15
N GLN A 434 -22.45 -19.13 -2.82
CA GLN A 434 -23.55 -18.71 -1.97
C GLN A 434 -23.72 -17.18 -1.89
N LEU A 435 -22.79 -16.43 -2.46
CA LEU A 435 -22.80 -14.97 -2.37
C LEU A 435 -23.77 -14.35 -3.40
N ALA A 436 -24.37 -13.23 -3.04
CA ALA A 436 -25.15 -12.43 -3.97
C ALA A 436 -24.26 -11.88 -5.08
N SER A 437 -24.73 -12.01 -6.32
CA SER A 437 -24.00 -11.63 -7.53
C SER A 437 -23.56 -10.15 -7.52
N GLU A 438 -24.37 -9.25 -6.97
CA GLU A 438 -24.05 -7.84 -6.87
C GLU A 438 -22.84 -7.57 -5.99
N ARG A 439 -22.69 -8.35 -4.90
CA ARG A 439 -21.51 -8.23 -4.01
C ARG A 439 -20.26 -8.74 -4.70
N ILE A 440 -20.38 -9.87 -5.42
CA ILE A 440 -19.27 -10.42 -6.22
C ILE A 440 -18.84 -9.40 -7.27
N PHE A 441 -19.79 -8.85 -8.02
CA PHE A 441 -19.50 -7.87 -9.08
C PHE A 441 -18.86 -6.60 -8.54
N SER A 442 -19.32 -6.10 -7.39
CA SER A 442 -18.73 -4.93 -6.74
C SER A 442 -17.25 -5.14 -6.36
N GLU A 443 -16.89 -6.31 -5.80
CA GLU A 443 -15.49 -6.63 -5.50
C GLU A 443 -14.67 -6.86 -6.78
N LEU A 444 -15.25 -7.59 -7.76
CA LEU A 444 -14.61 -7.86 -9.04
C LEU A 444 -14.30 -6.57 -9.80
N SER A 445 -15.22 -5.61 -9.84
CA SER A 445 -15.01 -4.29 -10.45
C SER A 445 -13.84 -3.53 -9.82
N GLY A 446 -13.61 -3.72 -8.52
CA GLY A 446 -12.44 -3.14 -7.83
C GLY A 446 -11.15 -3.93 -8.02
N ILE A 447 -11.22 -5.19 -8.46
CA ILE A 447 -10.07 -6.08 -8.73
C ILE A 447 -9.55 -5.89 -10.15
N LEU A 448 -10.46 -5.89 -11.13
CA LEU A 448 -10.15 -5.91 -12.56
C LEU A 448 -9.15 -4.85 -13.03
N PRO A 449 -9.29 -3.56 -12.64
CA PRO A 449 -8.34 -2.52 -13.03
C PRO A 449 -6.91 -2.73 -12.50
N LEU A 450 -6.75 -3.61 -11.51
CA LEU A 450 -5.49 -3.87 -10.79
C LEU A 450 -4.84 -5.19 -11.20
N LEU A 451 -5.53 -6.01 -12.02
CA LEU A 451 -5.03 -7.33 -12.40
C LEU A 451 -3.76 -7.25 -13.26
N THR A 452 -2.82 -8.12 -12.94
CA THR A 452 -1.63 -8.42 -13.73
C THR A 452 -1.67 -9.87 -14.17
N ALA A 453 -0.91 -10.26 -15.19
CA ALA A 453 -0.81 -11.65 -15.65
C ALA A 453 -0.36 -12.58 -14.51
N LYS A 454 0.57 -12.10 -13.66
CA LYS A 454 1.01 -12.84 -12.47
C LYS A 454 -0.13 -13.04 -11.47
N SER A 455 -0.91 -12.01 -11.20
CA SER A 455 -2.02 -12.09 -10.24
C SER A 455 -3.17 -12.97 -10.75
N LEU A 456 -3.51 -12.89 -12.05
CA LEU A 456 -4.48 -13.77 -12.68
C LEU A 456 -4.10 -15.25 -12.54
N LYS A 457 -2.81 -15.59 -12.73
CA LYS A 457 -2.30 -16.94 -12.50
C LYS A 457 -2.32 -17.35 -11.02
N THR A 458 -1.94 -16.44 -10.13
CA THR A 458 -1.92 -16.73 -8.67
C THR A 458 -3.31 -16.98 -8.11
N TYR A 459 -4.30 -16.18 -8.54
CA TYR A 459 -5.68 -16.24 -8.07
C TYR A 459 -6.62 -16.98 -9.05
N GLN A 460 -6.07 -17.73 -10.00
CA GLN A 460 -6.83 -18.45 -11.01
C GLN A 460 -7.99 -19.26 -10.41
N PRO A 461 -7.84 -20.06 -9.32
CA PRO A 461 -8.96 -20.82 -8.77
C PRO A 461 -10.10 -19.93 -8.22
N ILE A 462 -9.75 -18.70 -7.75
CA ILE A 462 -10.74 -17.73 -7.26
C ILE A 462 -11.46 -17.08 -8.46
N ILE A 463 -10.73 -16.69 -9.50
CA ILE A 463 -11.30 -16.04 -10.68
C ILE A 463 -12.18 -17.01 -11.46
N THR A 464 -11.74 -18.26 -11.64
CA THR A 464 -12.54 -19.30 -12.32
C THR A 464 -13.74 -19.78 -11.49
N GLN A 465 -13.76 -19.56 -10.18
CA GLN A 465 -14.97 -19.78 -9.37
C GLN A 465 -16.01 -18.68 -9.63
N VAL A 466 -15.58 -17.44 -9.76
CA VAL A 466 -16.47 -16.29 -10.07
C VAL A 466 -16.97 -16.33 -11.52
N ILE A 467 -16.09 -16.72 -12.44
CA ILE A 467 -16.35 -16.83 -13.88
C ILE A 467 -15.98 -18.24 -14.32
N PRO A 468 -16.87 -19.25 -14.09
CA PRO A 468 -16.58 -20.67 -14.38
C PRO A 468 -16.24 -20.94 -15.84
N GLU A 469 -16.74 -20.12 -16.76
CA GLU A 469 -16.47 -20.23 -18.19
C GLU A 469 -14.97 -20.10 -18.52
N LEU A 470 -14.21 -19.36 -17.71
CA LEU A 470 -12.75 -19.25 -17.85
C LEU A 470 -12.00 -20.52 -17.46
N ALA A 471 -12.63 -21.45 -16.72
CA ALA A 471 -11.98 -22.71 -16.35
C ALA A 471 -11.67 -23.57 -17.58
N ALA A 472 -12.50 -23.52 -18.61
CA ALA A 472 -12.26 -24.22 -19.87
C ALA A 472 -11.07 -23.66 -20.67
N CYS A 473 -10.65 -22.44 -20.39
CA CYS A 473 -9.51 -21.78 -21.03
C CYS A 473 -8.16 -22.16 -20.38
N VAL A 474 -8.17 -22.66 -19.13
CA VAL A 474 -6.98 -23.03 -18.39
C VAL A 474 -6.30 -24.23 -19.04
N ASP A 475 -4.99 -24.12 -19.27
CA ASP A 475 -4.17 -25.14 -19.95
C ASP A 475 -4.68 -25.54 -21.34
N PHE A 476 -5.65 -24.80 -21.91
CA PHE A 476 -6.21 -25.10 -23.24
C PHE A 476 -5.22 -24.65 -24.32
N GLN A 477 -4.55 -25.63 -24.93
CA GLN A 477 -3.54 -25.40 -25.95
C GLN A 477 -4.18 -24.94 -27.28
N GLN A 478 -3.65 -23.88 -27.86
CA GLN A 478 -4.21 -23.30 -29.09
C GLN A 478 -3.76 -24.01 -30.35
N HIS A 479 -2.71 -24.85 -30.31
CA HIS A 479 -2.13 -25.55 -31.46
C HIS A 479 -1.89 -24.65 -32.68
N SER A 480 -1.48 -23.42 -32.42
CA SER A 480 -1.29 -22.39 -33.46
C SER A 480 0.15 -21.86 -33.40
N ARG A 481 0.76 -21.72 -34.61
CA ARG A 481 2.08 -21.07 -34.73
C ARG A 481 2.08 -19.60 -34.28
N HIS A 482 0.89 -18.99 -34.19
CA HIS A 482 0.69 -17.58 -33.85
C HIS A 482 0.57 -17.35 -32.36
N HIS A 483 0.49 -18.37 -31.51
CA HIS A 483 0.33 -18.25 -30.06
C HIS A 483 1.31 -19.17 -29.34
N ALA A 484 2.11 -18.59 -28.43
CA ALA A 484 3.03 -19.34 -27.58
C ALA A 484 2.38 -19.86 -26.29
N TYR A 485 1.20 -19.36 -25.94
CA TYR A 485 0.54 -19.60 -24.67
C TYR A 485 -0.79 -20.36 -24.84
N ASP A 486 -1.23 -21.08 -23.78
CA ASP A 486 -2.62 -21.51 -23.63
C ASP A 486 -3.57 -20.32 -23.60
N VAL A 487 -4.88 -20.57 -23.79
CA VAL A 487 -5.87 -19.50 -23.88
C VAL A 487 -5.91 -18.65 -22.61
N TYR A 488 -5.89 -19.24 -21.40
CA TYR A 488 -5.95 -18.49 -20.14
C TYR A 488 -4.70 -17.64 -19.91
N THR A 489 -3.53 -18.18 -20.18
CA THR A 489 -2.26 -17.46 -20.06
C THR A 489 -2.19 -16.29 -21.03
N HIS A 490 -2.61 -16.50 -22.29
CA HIS A 490 -2.72 -15.43 -23.28
C HIS A 490 -3.69 -14.32 -22.78
N THR A 491 -4.90 -14.70 -22.38
CA THR A 491 -5.90 -13.79 -21.80
C THR A 491 -5.36 -12.98 -20.62
N ALA A 492 -4.52 -13.60 -19.76
CA ALA A 492 -3.92 -12.91 -18.64
C ALA A 492 -2.96 -11.79 -19.09
N TYR A 493 -2.15 -12.03 -20.12
CA TYR A 493 -1.28 -11.00 -20.70
C TYR A 493 -2.05 -9.90 -21.41
N VAL A 494 -3.10 -10.24 -22.16
CA VAL A 494 -3.97 -9.25 -22.80
C VAL A 494 -4.64 -8.35 -21.75
N THR A 495 -5.17 -8.95 -20.67
CA THR A 495 -5.80 -8.19 -19.58
C THR A 495 -4.83 -7.23 -18.89
N GLU A 496 -3.56 -7.62 -18.71
CA GLU A 496 -2.53 -6.72 -18.14
C GLU A 496 -2.15 -5.59 -19.11
N ALA A 497 -2.13 -5.87 -20.41
CA ALA A 497 -1.63 -4.95 -21.44
C ALA A 497 -2.58 -3.79 -21.75
N VAL A 498 -3.90 -3.95 -21.51
CA VAL A 498 -4.89 -2.88 -21.73
C VAL A 498 -4.93 -1.89 -20.58
N GLU A 499 -5.42 -0.68 -20.83
CA GLU A 499 -5.61 0.35 -19.79
C GLU A 499 -6.54 -0.10 -18.67
N SER A 500 -6.51 0.64 -17.54
CA SER A 500 -7.30 0.31 -16.34
C SER A 500 -8.77 0.71 -16.43
N ASP A 501 -9.33 0.78 -17.63
CA ASP A 501 -10.77 0.94 -17.88
C ASP A 501 -11.52 -0.35 -17.59
N LEU A 502 -12.69 -0.29 -16.94
CA LEU A 502 -13.43 -1.47 -16.51
C LEU A 502 -14.02 -2.26 -17.68
N ALA A 503 -14.57 -1.59 -18.70
CA ALA A 503 -15.14 -2.25 -19.86
C ALA A 503 -14.06 -2.94 -20.69
N LEU A 504 -12.94 -2.25 -20.88
CA LEU A 504 -11.80 -2.77 -21.62
C LEU A 504 -11.12 -3.95 -20.90
N ARG A 505 -10.98 -3.88 -19.56
CA ARG A 505 -10.44 -4.98 -18.74
C ARG A 505 -11.34 -6.22 -18.75
N LEU A 506 -12.67 -6.03 -18.72
CA LEU A 506 -13.64 -7.12 -18.86
C LEU A 506 -13.60 -7.71 -20.26
N ALA A 507 -13.57 -6.87 -21.29
CA ALA A 507 -13.45 -7.34 -22.67
C ALA A 507 -12.16 -8.14 -22.88
N ALA A 508 -11.02 -7.65 -22.38
CA ALA A 508 -9.74 -8.33 -22.44
C ALA A 508 -9.75 -9.68 -21.70
N LEU A 509 -10.41 -9.76 -20.52
CA LEU A 509 -10.51 -10.99 -19.75
C LEU A 509 -11.41 -12.03 -20.43
N LEU A 510 -12.39 -11.61 -21.23
CA LEU A 510 -13.42 -12.49 -21.79
C LEU A 510 -13.33 -12.65 -23.32
N HIS A 511 -12.42 -11.94 -24.05
CA HIS A 511 -12.40 -11.92 -25.51
C HIS A 511 -12.29 -13.31 -26.15
N ASP A 512 -11.53 -14.19 -25.52
CA ASP A 512 -11.23 -15.54 -25.99
C ASP A 512 -12.01 -16.65 -25.25
N VAL A 513 -12.98 -16.31 -24.40
CA VAL A 513 -13.76 -17.29 -23.63
C VAL A 513 -14.57 -18.26 -24.49
N GLY A 514 -14.82 -17.91 -25.76
CA GLY A 514 -15.49 -18.74 -26.74
C GLY A 514 -14.59 -19.79 -27.42
N LYS A 515 -13.26 -19.64 -27.39
CA LYS A 515 -12.32 -20.50 -28.13
C LYS A 515 -12.45 -21.98 -27.80
N PRO A 516 -12.54 -22.43 -26.54
CA PRO A 516 -12.65 -23.87 -26.26
C PRO A 516 -13.87 -24.54 -26.86
N GLU A 517 -14.97 -23.84 -27.12
CA GLU A 517 -16.23 -24.38 -27.61
C GLU A 517 -16.22 -24.56 -29.11
N VAL A 518 -15.51 -23.72 -29.86
CA VAL A 518 -15.47 -23.69 -31.30
C VAL A 518 -14.20 -24.28 -31.90
N PHE A 519 -13.36 -24.85 -31.04
CA PHE A 519 -12.07 -25.40 -31.44
C PHE A 519 -12.23 -26.60 -32.36
N TYR A 520 -11.51 -26.59 -33.46
CA TYR A 520 -11.22 -27.79 -34.23
C TYR A 520 -9.77 -27.80 -34.72
N GLN A 521 -9.24 -28.97 -34.97
CA GLN A 521 -7.88 -29.15 -35.47
C GLN A 521 -7.94 -29.70 -36.90
N ASP A 522 -7.16 -29.12 -37.79
CA ASP A 522 -7.07 -29.59 -39.15
C ASP A 522 -6.13 -30.82 -39.29
N GLU A 523 -6.00 -31.35 -40.52
CA GLU A 523 -5.18 -32.54 -40.83
C GLU A 523 -3.68 -32.28 -40.54
N ASP A 524 -3.22 -31.03 -40.61
CA ASP A 524 -1.85 -30.62 -40.35
C ASP A 524 -1.58 -30.42 -38.85
N GLY A 525 -2.59 -30.58 -37.99
CA GLY A 525 -2.51 -30.41 -36.56
C GLY A 525 -2.63 -28.96 -36.09
N SER A 526 -2.99 -28.03 -36.99
CA SER A 526 -3.19 -26.61 -36.62
C SER A 526 -4.59 -26.39 -36.04
N GLY A 527 -4.64 -25.61 -34.93
CA GLY A 527 -5.90 -25.27 -34.26
C GLY A 527 -6.58 -24.06 -34.89
N HIS A 528 -7.91 -24.16 -35.04
CA HIS A 528 -8.77 -23.11 -35.59
C HIS A 528 -9.94 -22.81 -34.65
N PHE A 529 -10.38 -21.54 -34.63
CA PHE A 529 -11.42 -21.03 -33.74
C PHE A 529 -12.46 -20.19 -34.50
N PRO A 530 -13.23 -20.79 -35.43
CA PRO A 530 -14.19 -20.01 -36.20
C PRO A 530 -15.27 -19.41 -35.31
N ALA A 531 -15.61 -18.14 -35.57
CA ALA A 531 -16.68 -17.43 -34.88
C ALA A 531 -16.50 -17.36 -33.31
N HIS A 532 -15.26 -17.53 -32.79
CA HIS A 532 -15.05 -17.45 -31.33
C HIS A 532 -15.44 -16.09 -30.74
N ALA A 533 -15.33 -15.01 -31.52
CA ALA A 533 -15.72 -13.67 -31.10
C ALA A 533 -17.23 -13.60 -30.81
N GLN A 534 -18.07 -14.11 -31.72
CA GLN A 534 -19.53 -14.14 -31.56
C GLN A 534 -19.95 -15.03 -30.40
N VAL A 535 -19.39 -16.24 -30.30
CA VAL A 535 -19.64 -17.15 -29.17
C VAL A 535 -19.14 -16.56 -27.87
N GLY A 536 -17.97 -15.91 -27.87
CA GLY A 536 -17.42 -15.18 -26.72
C GLY A 536 -18.31 -14.05 -26.27
N ALA A 537 -18.86 -13.26 -27.21
CA ALA A 537 -19.80 -12.18 -26.94
C ALA A 537 -21.10 -12.67 -26.28
N GLN A 538 -21.66 -13.78 -26.74
CA GLN A 538 -22.84 -14.40 -26.14
C GLN A 538 -22.56 -14.88 -24.73
N LYS A 539 -21.45 -15.58 -24.50
CA LYS A 539 -21.01 -16.00 -23.17
C LYS A 539 -20.77 -14.80 -22.23
N ALA A 540 -20.14 -13.73 -22.71
CA ALA A 540 -19.91 -12.52 -21.94
C ALA A 540 -21.21 -11.84 -21.52
N ASP A 541 -22.24 -11.81 -22.41
CA ASP A 541 -23.56 -11.32 -22.05
C ASP A 541 -24.21 -12.13 -20.92
N GLU A 542 -24.14 -13.48 -21.02
CA GLU A 542 -24.66 -14.38 -19.98
C GLU A 542 -23.90 -14.22 -18.64
N ILE A 543 -22.56 -14.16 -18.67
CA ILE A 543 -21.70 -13.94 -17.50
C ILE A 543 -22.07 -12.63 -16.82
N LEU A 544 -22.12 -11.53 -17.57
CA LEU A 544 -22.36 -10.20 -17.03
C LEU A 544 -23.81 -10.03 -16.54
N ARG A 545 -24.79 -10.68 -17.14
CA ARG A 545 -26.17 -10.76 -16.62
C ARG A 545 -26.22 -11.54 -15.31
N ARG A 546 -25.55 -12.68 -15.22
CA ARG A 546 -25.46 -13.49 -14.00
C ARG A 546 -24.81 -12.70 -12.87
N LEU A 547 -23.77 -11.93 -13.17
CA LEU A 547 -23.07 -11.06 -12.22
C LEU A 547 -23.83 -9.76 -11.93
N LYS A 548 -24.95 -9.50 -12.61
CA LYS A 548 -25.76 -8.28 -12.49
C LYS A 548 -24.98 -6.98 -12.76
N ALA A 549 -24.11 -7.03 -13.77
CA ALA A 549 -23.43 -5.85 -14.27
C ALA A 549 -24.42 -4.80 -14.80
N PRO A 550 -24.11 -3.50 -14.72
CA PRO A 550 -24.93 -2.44 -15.34
C PRO A 550 -25.10 -2.68 -16.86
N ASN A 551 -26.30 -2.43 -17.39
CA ASN A 551 -26.61 -2.71 -18.79
C ASN A 551 -25.65 -2.00 -19.77
N ALA A 552 -25.37 -0.71 -19.56
CA ALA A 552 -24.46 0.03 -20.42
C ALA A 552 -23.05 -0.59 -20.48
N LEU A 553 -22.51 -1.01 -19.32
CA LEU A 553 -21.22 -1.68 -19.26
C LEU A 553 -21.25 -3.04 -19.96
N ARG A 554 -22.32 -3.81 -19.75
CA ARG A 554 -22.51 -5.11 -20.41
C ARG A 554 -22.54 -4.97 -21.92
N GLU A 555 -23.36 -4.07 -22.45
CA GLU A 555 -23.50 -3.81 -23.88
C GLU A 555 -22.16 -3.38 -24.51
N GLN A 556 -21.39 -2.53 -23.83
CA GLN A 556 -20.08 -2.10 -24.29
C GLN A 556 -19.07 -3.27 -24.32
N VAL A 557 -19.02 -4.11 -23.26
CA VAL A 557 -18.14 -5.29 -23.23
C VAL A 557 -18.49 -6.29 -24.31
N VAL A 558 -19.78 -6.60 -24.48
CA VAL A 558 -20.28 -7.52 -25.53
C VAL A 558 -19.90 -7.00 -26.91
N PHE A 559 -20.09 -5.71 -27.15
CA PHE A 559 -19.70 -5.06 -28.41
C PHE A 559 -18.20 -5.20 -28.68
N LEU A 560 -17.36 -4.92 -27.68
CA LEU A 560 -15.91 -5.03 -27.82
C LEU A 560 -15.46 -6.46 -28.13
N ILE A 561 -16.05 -7.47 -27.49
CA ILE A 561 -15.73 -8.86 -27.73
C ILE A 561 -16.22 -9.32 -29.13
N ASP A 562 -17.44 -8.96 -29.54
CA ASP A 562 -17.98 -9.32 -30.84
C ASP A 562 -17.14 -8.77 -31.99
N HIS A 563 -16.57 -7.58 -31.80
CA HIS A 563 -15.84 -6.87 -32.85
C HIS A 563 -14.31 -6.89 -32.70
N HIS A 564 -13.73 -7.61 -31.69
CA HIS A 564 -12.29 -7.59 -31.48
C HIS A 564 -11.46 -8.15 -32.63
N MET A 565 -12.08 -8.99 -33.52
CA MET A 565 -11.45 -9.51 -34.71
C MET A 565 -11.67 -8.64 -35.96
N THR A 566 -12.40 -7.51 -35.82
CA THR A 566 -12.66 -6.59 -36.95
C THR A 566 -11.37 -5.90 -37.37
N PRO A 567 -10.91 -6.01 -38.63
CA PRO A 567 -9.62 -5.45 -39.00
C PRO A 567 -9.64 -3.91 -38.96
N PHE A 568 -8.56 -3.35 -38.42
CA PHE A 568 -8.16 -1.95 -38.54
C PHE A 568 -6.86 -1.88 -39.33
N GLU A 569 -6.84 -1.05 -40.36
CA GLU A 569 -5.72 -0.86 -41.25
C GLU A 569 -5.46 0.66 -41.37
N PRO A 570 -4.25 1.11 -41.76
CA PRO A 570 -3.96 2.52 -41.99
C PRO A 570 -4.55 2.96 -43.35
N ASP A 571 -5.85 2.76 -43.53
CA ASP A 571 -6.66 3.16 -44.66
C ASP A 571 -7.70 4.17 -44.20
N ARG A 572 -7.66 5.37 -44.78
CA ARG A 572 -8.49 6.51 -44.40
C ARG A 572 -9.98 6.22 -44.53
N THR A 573 -10.38 5.63 -45.66
CA THR A 573 -11.79 5.30 -45.94
C THR A 573 -12.31 4.22 -44.99
N LEU A 574 -11.48 3.20 -44.71
CA LEU A 574 -11.86 2.14 -43.77
C LEU A 574 -12.05 2.73 -42.35
N LEU A 575 -11.12 3.57 -41.91
CA LEU A 575 -11.21 4.18 -40.55
C LEU A 575 -12.42 5.14 -40.43
N ARG A 576 -12.74 5.91 -41.48
CA ARG A 576 -13.97 6.71 -41.52
C ARG A 576 -15.23 5.86 -41.39
N ARG A 577 -15.31 4.73 -42.12
CA ARG A 577 -16.42 3.77 -41.99
C ARG A 577 -16.51 3.24 -40.55
N ARG A 578 -15.37 2.85 -39.92
CA ARG A 578 -15.36 2.37 -38.53
C ARG A 578 -15.82 3.43 -37.56
N LEU A 579 -15.32 4.66 -37.71
CA LEU A 579 -15.73 5.79 -36.89
C LEU A 579 -17.23 6.10 -37.05
N SER A 580 -17.76 6.07 -38.26
CA SER A 580 -19.18 6.27 -38.50
C SER A 580 -20.05 5.16 -37.91
N GLN A 581 -19.59 3.89 -37.98
CA GLN A 581 -20.36 2.73 -37.54
C GLN A 581 -20.29 2.54 -36.00
N TYR A 582 -19.10 2.71 -35.39
CA TYR A 582 -18.84 2.34 -34.00
C TYR A 582 -18.73 3.55 -33.05
N GLY A 583 -18.48 4.73 -33.60
CA GLY A 583 -18.15 5.93 -32.84
C GLY A 583 -16.69 5.96 -32.37
N GLU A 584 -16.25 7.14 -31.94
CA GLU A 584 -14.87 7.38 -31.50
C GLU A 584 -14.45 6.48 -30.34
N GLU A 585 -15.25 6.46 -29.26
CA GLU A 585 -14.93 5.74 -28.03
C GLU A 585 -14.72 4.24 -28.28
N ASN A 586 -15.65 3.60 -29.00
CA ASN A 586 -15.55 2.18 -29.31
C ASN A 586 -14.39 1.87 -30.26
N CYS A 587 -14.08 2.73 -31.23
CA CYS A 587 -12.91 2.55 -32.09
C CYS A 587 -11.60 2.59 -31.31
N ARG A 588 -11.46 3.53 -30.37
CA ARG A 588 -10.29 3.63 -29.49
C ARG A 588 -10.13 2.39 -28.61
N LEU A 589 -11.20 1.92 -27.99
CA LEU A 589 -11.19 0.74 -27.13
C LEU A 589 -10.90 -0.54 -27.93
N LEU A 590 -11.51 -0.72 -29.12
CA LEU A 590 -11.23 -1.86 -30.00
C LEU A 590 -9.77 -1.88 -30.45
N LEU A 591 -9.21 -0.74 -30.82
CA LEU A 591 -7.83 -0.64 -31.25
C LEU A 591 -6.86 -1.00 -30.12
N GLN A 592 -7.14 -0.53 -28.89
CA GLN A 592 -6.36 -0.90 -27.71
C GLN A 592 -6.44 -2.39 -27.42
N LEU A 593 -7.64 -3.00 -27.52
CA LEU A 593 -7.84 -4.43 -27.31
C LEU A 593 -7.07 -5.26 -28.32
N GLN A 594 -7.18 -4.93 -29.62
CA GLN A 594 -6.47 -5.62 -30.70
C GLN A 594 -4.94 -5.49 -30.59
N LYS A 595 -4.46 -4.29 -30.23
CA LYS A 595 -3.02 -4.07 -30.00
C LYS A 595 -2.52 -4.91 -28.83
N ALA A 596 -3.28 -4.97 -27.74
CA ALA A 596 -2.94 -5.79 -26.58
C ALA A 596 -2.97 -7.30 -26.93
N ASP A 597 -4.01 -7.77 -27.63
CA ASP A 597 -4.11 -9.15 -28.08
C ASP A 597 -2.92 -9.53 -28.98
N PHE A 598 -2.62 -8.73 -30.00
CA PHE A 598 -1.51 -8.99 -30.91
C PHE A 598 -0.16 -9.03 -30.18
N CYS A 599 0.13 -8.04 -29.33
CA CYS A 599 1.39 -7.95 -28.60
C CYS A 599 1.56 -9.04 -27.52
N SER A 600 0.46 -9.67 -27.07
CA SER A 600 0.47 -10.67 -26.00
C SER A 600 0.53 -12.13 -26.50
N LYS A 601 0.70 -12.37 -27.79
CA LYS A 601 0.77 -13.73 -28.37
C LYS A 601 2.02 -14.52 -28.00
N GLY A 602 3.08 -13.84 -27.53
CA GLY A 602 4.36 -14.44 -27.14
C GLY A 602 5.24 -14.90 -28.30
N VAL A 603 4.83 -14.64 -29.55
CA VAL A 603 5.59 -14.88 -30.79
C VAL A 603 5.93 -13.56 -31.44
N LYS A 604 7.05 -13.52 -32.17
CA LYS A 604 7.44 -12.33 -32.96
C LYS A 604 6.88 -12.50 -34.38
N GLU A 605 5.88 -11.74 -34.69
CA GLU A 605 5.27 -11.67 -36.03
C GLU A 605 5.25 -10.23 -36.52
N GLU A 606 5.33 -10.05 -37.87
CA GLU A 606 4.98 -8.79 -38.50
C GLU A 606 3.46 -8.61 -38.39
N GLY A 607 3.01 -7.51 -37.81
CA GLY A 607 1.62 -7.22 -37.57
C GLY A 607 1.17 -5.87 -38.12
N PRO A 608 -0.07 -5.47 -37.82
CA PRO A 608 -0.58 -4.16 -38.18
C PRO A 608 0.31 -3.03 -37.63
N ASP A 609 0.51 -1.99 -38.41
CA ASP A 609 1.14 -0.77 -37.94
C ASP A 609 0.16 0.04 -37.09
N PHE A 610 0.03 -0.36 -35.81
CA PHE A 610 -0.86 0.32 -34.87
C PHE A 610 -0.53 1.81 -34.71
N GLY A 611 0.75 2.19 -34.86
CA GLY A 611 1.17 3.60 -34.78
C GLY A 611 0.61 4.44 -35.94
N ALA A 612 0.67 3.90 -37.17
CA ALA A 612 0.08 4.55 -38.34
C ALA A 612 -1.45 4.62 -38.26
N ILE A 613 -2.10 3.55 -37.74
CA ILE A 613 -3.56 3.53 -37.52
C ILE A 613 -3.98 4.58 -36.48
N GLU A 614 -3.31 4.63 -35.32
CA GLU A 614 -3.57 5.60 -34.25
C GLU A 614 -3.37 7.05 -34.77
N ALA A 615 -2.29 7.31 -35.52
CA ALA A 615 -2.01 8.62 -36.07
C ALA A 615 -3.09 9.08 -37.07
N MET A 616 -3.52 8.20 -37.97
CA MET A 616 -4.58 8.48 -38.96
C MET A 616 -5.94 8.67 -38.29
N LEU A 617 -6.23 7.92 -37.23
CA LEU A 617 -7.47 8.09 -36.45
C LEU A 617 -7.52 9.46 -35.79
N GLU A 618 -6.40 9.92 -35.19
CA GLU A 618 -6.30 11.26 -34.60
C GLU A 618 -6.45 12.37 -35.65
N GLU A 619 -5.86 12.20 -36.84
CA GLU A 619 -6.00 13.13 -37.94
C GLU A 619 -7.47 13.29 -38.37
N LEU A 620 -8.17 12.17 -38.56
CA LEU A 620 -9.60 12.15 -38.93
C LEU A 620 -10.49 12.83 -37.89
N LEU A 621 -10.20 12.65 -36.60
CA LEU A 621 -10.95 13.28 -35.51
C LEU A 621 -10.70 14.79 -35.44
N GLN A 622 -9.48 15.25 -35.74
CA GLN A 622 -9.14 16.68 -35.79
C GLN A 622 -9.79 17.42 -36.96
N GLU A 623 -10.01 16.75 -38.08
CA GLU A 623 -10.64 17.30 -39.27
C GLU A 623 -12.14 17.57 -39.12
N ASN A 624 -12.78 17.17 -37.99
CA ASN A 624 -14.24 17.20 -37.81
C ASN A 624 -14.99 16.56 -39.00
N ALA A 625 -14.51 15.42 -39.46
CA ALA A 625 -15.10 14.71 -40.59
C ALA A 625 -16.60 14.45 -40.34
N CYS A 626 -17.42 14.56 -41.40
CA CYS A 626 -18.83 14.17 -41.36
C CYS A 626 -18.92 12.63 -41.19
N LEU A 627 -19.31 12.21 -39.98
CA LEU A 627 -19.38 10.78 -39.61
C LEU A 627 -20.77 10.33 -39.18
N GLN A 628 -21.70 11.27 -38.98
CA GLN A 628 -23.08 11.01 -38.55
C GLN A 628 -24.06 11.77 -39.42
N THR A 629 -25.29 11.28 -39.52
CA THR A 629 -26.34 11.92 -40.32
C THR A 629 -26.63 13.37 -39.89
N LYS A 630 -26.39 13.72 -38.61
CA LYS A 630 -26.54 15.08 -38.11
C LYS A 630 -25.44 16.04 -38.60
N ASP A 631 -24.31 15.52 -39.10
CA ASP A 631 -23.16 16.27 -39.59
C ASP A 631 -23.23 16.54 -41.10
N LEU A 632 -24.24 15.98 -41.76
CA LEU A 632 -24.50 16.26 -43.18
C LEU A 632 -24.94 17.71 -43.39
N ALA A 633 -24.52 18.33 -44.49
CA ALA A 633 -24.92 19.66 -44.89
C ALA A 633 -26.41 19.76 -45.31
N VAL A 634 -27.10 18.61 -45.37
CA VAL A 634 -28.54 18.49 -45.56
C VAL A 634 -29.22 17.79 -44.40
N ASN A 635 -30.48 18.05 -44.21
CA ASN A 635 -31.30 17.44 -43.16
C ASN A 635 -32.60 16.85 -43.73
N GLY A 636 -33.36 16.12 -42.92
CA GLY A 636 -34.59 15.48 -43.38
C GLY A 636 -35.63 16.42 -44.00
N ARG A 637 -35.66 17.72 -43.65
CA ARG A 637 -36.57 18.72 -44.26
C ARG A 637 -36.14 19.02 -45.68
N ASP A 638 -34.87 19.16 -45.94
CA ASP A 638 -34.34 19.41 -47.29
C ASP A 638 -34.75 18.26 -48.25
N LEU A 639 -34.74 17.01 -47.77
CA LEU A 639 -35.17 15.84 -48.59
C LEU A 639 -36.69 15.79 -48.74
N LEU A 640 -37.46 16.16 -47.73
CA LEU A 640 -38.93 16.27 -47.87
C LEU A 640 -39.34 17.34 -48.90
N GLU A 641 -38.63 18.48 -48.99
CA GLU A 641 -38.82 19.49 -50.01
C GLU A 641 -38.48 19.01 -51.42
N LEU A 642 -37.63 17.98 -51.56
CA LEU A 642 -37.31 17.34 -52.81
C LEU A 642 -38.37 16.29 -53.25
N GLY A 643 -39.32 15.93 -52.37
CA GLY A 643 -40.37 15.00 -52.70
C GLY A 643 -40.27 13.62 -51.99
N PHE A 644 -39.29 13.39 -51.09
CA PHE A 644 -39.30 12.17 -50.28
C PHE A 644 -40.49 12.18 -49.31
N GLU A 645 -41.12 11.01 -49.14
CA GLU A 645 -42.14 10.85 -48.10
C GLU A 645 -41.51 10.60 -46.74
N ALA A 646 -42.14 11.12 -45.68
CA ALA A 646 -41.71 10.88 -44.31
C ALA A 646 -41.84 9.41 -43.95
N GLY A 647 -40.73 8.75 -43.67
CA GLY A 647 -40.73 7.33 -43.36
C GLY A 647 -39.37 6.66 -43.54
N PRO A 648 -39.37 5.31 -43.65
CA PRO A 648 -38.13 4.54 -43.76
C PRO A 648 -37.25 4.91 -44.97
N MET A 649 -37.90 5.28 -46.13
CA MET A 649 -37.17 5.70 -47.33
C MET A 649 -36.32 6.94 -47.11
N LEU A 650 -36.86 7.96 -46.38
CA LEU A 650 -36.11 9.16 -46.04
C LEU A 650 -34.88 8.81 -45.20
N GLY A 651 -35.05 7.91 -44.21
CA GLY A 651 -33.93 7.41 -43.37
C GLY A 651 -32.86 6.68 -44.19
N GLN A 652 -33.28 5.84 -45.13
CA GLN A 652 -32.36 5.13 -46.04
C GLN A 652 -31.59 6.09 -46.95
N ALA A 653 -32.29 7.06 -47.55
CA ALA A 653 -31.63 8.08 -48.37
C ALA A 653 -30.59 8.90 -47.57
N MET A 654 -30.91 9.33 -46.38
CA MET A 654 -29.97 10.01 -45.49
C MET A 654 -28.77 9.13 -45.13
N GLN A 655 -28.98 7.84 -44.89
CA GLN A 655 -27.92 6.85 -44.64
C GLN A 655 -27.03 6.65 -45.86
N THR A 656 -27.61 6.54 -47.07
CA THR A 656 -26.88 6.40 -48.32
C THR A 656 -26.02 7.63 -48.61
N LEU A 657 -26.56 8.83 -48.42
CA LEU A 657 -25.79 10.07 -48.54
C LEU A 657 -24.60 10.10 -47.52
N LEU A 658 -24.87 9.75 -46.26
CA LEU A 658 -23.82 9.67 -45.27
C LEU A 658 -22.72 8.68 -45.68
N GLN A 659 -23.10 7.48 -46.14
CA GLN A 659 -22.14 6.47 -46.59
C GLN A 659 -21.25 6.97 -47.73
N GLN A 660 -21.81 7.68 -48.69
CA GLN A 660 -21.06 8.26 -49.81
C GLN A 660 -20.11 9.36 -49.34
N VAL A 661 -20.51 10.16 -48.36
CA VAL A 661 -19.65 11.19 -47.76
C VAL A 661 -18.54 10.55 -46.91
N VAL A 662 -18.87 9.51 -46.16
CA VAL A 662 -17.89 8.74 -45.37
C VAL A 662 -16.86 8.10 -46.29
N ASP A 663 -17.29 7.60 -47.44
CA ASP A 663 -16.44 6.96 -48.49
C ASP A 663 -15.67 7.95 -49.34
N GLU A 664 -15.83 9.26 -49.09
CA GLU A 664 -15.21 10.36 -49.86
C GLU A 664 -15.56 10.36 -51.34
N THR A 665 -16.66 9.70 -51.72
CA THR A 665 -17.17 9.67 -53.11
C THR A 665 -18.12 10.85 -53.41
N LEU A 666 -18.65 11.49 -52.33
CA LEU A 666 -19.53 12.65 -52.41
C LEU A 666 -19.08 13.70 -51.43
N PRO A 667 -18.91 14.99 -51.84
CA PRO A 667 -18.51 16.05 -50.90
C PRO A 667 -19.70 16.39 -50.00
N ASN A 668 -19.44 16.75 -48.74
CA ASN A 668 -20.46 17.19 -47.81
C ASN A 668 -20.86 18.66 -48.05
N GLU A 669 -21.35 18.91 -49.21
CA GLU A 669 -21.84 20.21 -49.68
C GLU A 669 -23.34 20.13 -50.02
N LYS A 670 -24.12 21.13 -49.61
CA LYS A 670 -25.58 21.06 -49.71
C LYS A 670 -26.07 20.76 -51.13
N ASP A 671 -25.50 21.44 -52.13
CA ASP A 671 -25.96 21.30 -53.51
C ASP A 671 -25.64 19.92 -54.08
N ALA A 672 -24.44 19.41 -53.80
CA ALA A 672 -24.04 18.08 -54.26
C ALA A 672 -24.88 16.96 -53.59
N LEU A 673 -25.18 17.12 -52.29
CA LEU A 673 -26.05 16.18 -51.57
C LEU A 673 -27.48 16.20 -52.06
N LEU A 674 -28.04 17.36 -52.40
CA LEU A 674 -29.39 17.49 -52.95
C LEU A 674 -29.49 16.93 -54.37
N GLU A 675 -28.48 17.11 -55.19
CA GLU A 675 -28.40 16.50 -56.55
C GLU A 675 -28.38 14.95 -56.45
N GLN A 676 -27.54 14.40 -55.56
CA GLN A 676 -27.50 12.97 -55.32
C GLN A 676 -28.80 12.43 -54.72
N ALA A 677 -29.46 13.18 -53.81
CA ALA A 677 -30.73 12.79 -53.23
C ALA A 677 -31.83 12.72 -54.33
N LYS A 678 -31.85 13.65 -55.31
CA LYS A 678 -32.78 13.58 -56.48
C LYS A 678 -32.54 12.31 -57.29
N ALA A 679 -31.29 11.96 -57.58
CA ALA A 679 -30.96 10.71 -58.30
C ALA A 679 -31.49 9.49 -57.56
N LEU A 680 -31.33 9.43 -56.23
CA LEU A 680 -31.83 8.34 -55.36
C LEU A 680 -33.37 8.26 -55.38
N LEU A 681 -34.07 9.39 -55.49
CA LEU A 681 -35.54 9.43 -55.61
C LEU A 681 -36.01 8.86 -56.95
N GLU A 682 -35.35 9.24 -58.06
CA GLU A 682 -35.66 8.79 -59.42
C GLU A 682 -35.35 7.25 -59.61
N GLU A 683 -34.38 6.69 -58.90
CA GLU A 683 -34.09 5.23 -58.93
C GLU A 683 -35.14 4.42 -58.16
N THR A 684 -35.96 5.06 -57.35
CA THR A 684 -36.89 4.37 -56.43
C THR A 684 -38.35 4.43 -56.97
N GLU A 685 -38.65 5.36 -57.93
CA GLU A 685 -39.87 5.35 -58.72
C GLU A 685 -39.82 4.35 -59.88
#